data_7e7ac4993eac5341f7d994ede03cf938
#
_entry.id   7e7ac4993eac5341f7d994ede03cf938
#
_cell.length_a   1.000
_cell.length_b   1.000
_cell.length_c   1.000
_cell.angle_alpha   90.00
_cell.angle_beta   90.00
_cell.angle_gamma   90.00
#
_symmetry.space_group_name_H-M   'P 1'
#
loop_
_entity.id
_entity.type
_entity.pdbx_description
1 polymer ?
#
loop_
_entity_poly.entity_id
_entity_poly.type
_entity_poly.pdbx_seq_one_letter_code
_entity_poly.pdbx_strand_id
1 'polypeptide(L)'
;MVNPQELYKQKLISIPEAVALVQSHQTIGVALAASEPPGLLSELGNHKDRLENVTVWVALPLRRYDFVYEPEMAGHFFVENWFYGAPDRQVHPQGRISYIPNNLHAAAKVKLAAAGGHLDIFWGTATPPDKRGFMSLSVGLIYEKMLIEAADLVVLELNEHAPWTLGDTQIHISDVDYVVENHTPLFELPVTPPRDWEQAIGGYIAELIEDGATLQLGIGGIPNAITAYLLERRDLGVHTEMFTDGMVDLYEAGVVTGKRKTLWQGKMVGGFALGTQKLYDFVDNNLVVEFQQGKVTNDPFVIGKNYKMVSVNTALQVDLYGQVCSQSLGPRHFSGTGGQLDTHRGAQLSPGGRGIIALHSVAKDGEISTVVPMLNEGAQVTVASQDVDTVVTEFGVAELKGRCVKDRTEALIRVAHPDFRPWLRDEAERLKIVPRLVVPGFELERPPRRATAPGVTAETIRLGTFCDLSGPNAALGLAALRGYSAQYEHANHWGGVHGREIELIVEDDGFDPARSRLAVEKLVERDEIFAIVSPLGTVTNLAVLDYLLERQIPVVSPHSGLSVWASPLKRNYFALQPSYQVEGQLLAQYALDELRSRRIALFAVDDQFGQEGVAAFVAELARAGLEPVATLWHAAGALAAADWVAELSAQQPDLVLLYTYVKPAADLLLAANAAQFNPDWLGSYVLSGPDLFQFAGTAATHGLRATSYPAGPRHHRGERLFRKRMAHKYGDESPGTHSRIGYAAAQLAVEGLKRAGPDLTREGFIQALEGLEDWTGGLLPPIGYSATDHRGLTALAMMRALHGRWIREKGLLKLKET
;
A
#
# COMPACT_ATOMS: atom_id res chain seq x y z
N MET A 1 -60.90 5.02 -19.67
CA MET A 1 -59.54 4.94 -19.02
C MET A 1 -59.79 4.82 -17.52
N VAL A 2 -59.22 3.86 -16.86
CA VAL A 2 -59.28 3.74 -15.40
C VAL A 2 -58.54 4.93 -14.79
N ASN A 3 -59.07 5.51 -13.72
CA ASN A 3 -58.45 6.61 -13.00
C ASN A 3 -57.07 6.17 -12.46
N PRO A 4 -55.97 6.84 -12.73
CA PRO A 4 -54.64 6.42 -12.21
C PRO A 4 -54.57 6.24 -10.70
N GLN A 5 -55.33 7.04 -9.94
CA GLN A 5 -55.38 6.90 -8.47
C GLN A 5 -56.15 5.65 -8.02
N GLU A 6 -57.17 5.25 -8.77
CA GLU A 6 -57.89 3.99 -8.51
C GLU A 6 -57.03 2.79 -8.86
N LEU A 7 -56.31 2.87 -10.00
CA LEU A 7 -55.36 1.85 -10.41
C LEU A 7 -54.20 1.69 -9.41
N TYR A 8 -53.65 2.79 -8.89
CA TYR A 8 -52.66 2.77 -7.83
C TYR A 8 -53.16 2.01 -6.59
N LYS A 9 -54.35 2.35 -6.10
CA LYS A 9 -54.93 1.67 -4.91
C LYS A 9 -55.19 0.19 -5.13
N GLN A 10 -55.52 -0.21 -6.36
CA GLN A 10 -55.75 -1.61 -6.71
C GLN A 10 -54.44 -2.42 -6.76
N LYS A 11 -53.33 -1.79 -7.17
CA LYS A 11 -52.02 -2.43 -7.31
C LYS A 11 -51.15 -2.33 -6.08
N LEU A 12 -51.53 -1.50 -5.10
CA LEU A 12 -50.80 -1.34 -3.85
C LEU A 12 -51.01 -2.55 -2.93
N ILE A 13 -49.92 -3.24 -2.62
CA ILE A 13 -49.86 -4.33 -1.67
C ILE A 13 -48.75 -4.12 -0.65
N SER A 14 -48.72 -4.88 0.40
CA SER A 14 -47.63 -4.86 1.38
C SER A 14 -46.39 -5.59 0.87
N ILE A 15 -45.21 -5.24 1.41
CA ILE A 15 -43.93 -5.91 1.07
C ILE A 15 -44.01 -7.43 1.30
N PRO A 16 -44.51 -7.96 2.46
CA PRO A 16 -44.66 -9.41 2.63
C PRO A 16 -45.59 -10.06 1.59
N GLU A 17 -46.70 -9.40 1.21
CA GLU A 17 -47.61 -9.89 0.16
C GLU A 17 -46.89 -9.96 -1.19
N ALA A 18 -46.12 -8.95 -1.56
CA ALA A 18 -45.32 -8.93 -2.79
C ALA A 18 -44.30 -10.06 -2.83
N VAL A 19 -43.55 -10.26 -1.74
CA VAL A 19 -42.57 -11.35 -1.64
C VAL A 19 -43.24 -12.72 -1.61
N ALA A 20 -44.47 -12.82 -1.08
CA ALA A 20 -45.24 -14.07 -1.11
C ALA A 20 -45.60 -14.52 -2.54
N LEU A 21 -45.58 -13.67 -3.54
CA LEU A 21 -45.78 -14.01 -4.96
C LEU A 21 -44.63 -14.81 -5.56
N VAL A 22 -43.41 -14.71 -5.01
CA VAL A 22 -42.23 -15.46 -5.48
C VAL A 22 -42.43 -16.96 -5.25
N GLN A 23 -42.09 -17.78 -6.23
CA GLN A 23 -42.16 -19.24 -6.16
C GLN A 23 -40.76 -19.85 -6.27
N SER A 24 -40.61 -21.11 -5.81
CA SER A 24 -39.37 -21.87 -5.98
C SER A 24 -39.00 -21.99 -7.47
N HIS A 25 -37.68 -21.98 -7.74
CA HIS A 25 -37.08 -22.08 -9.08
C HIS A 25 -37.35 -20.89 -10.01
N GLN A 26 -37.91 -19.78 -9.51
CA GLN A 26 -38.05 -18.55 -10.27
C GLN A 26 -36.82 -17.69 -10.26
N THR A 27 -36.74 -16.81 -11.25
CA THR A 27 -35.65 -15.80 -11.38
C THR A 27 -36.23 -14.40 -11.12
N ILE A 28 -35.57 -13.66 -10.24
CA ILE A 28 -35.85 -12.25 -9.91
C ILE A 28 -34.77 -11.38 -10.54
N GLY A 29 -35.13 -10.50 -11.45
CA GLY A 29 -34.24 -9.43 -11.92
C GLY A 29 -34.37 -8.18 -11.03
N VAL A 30 -33.28 -7.61 -10.59
CA VAL A 30 -33.26 -6.49 -9.63
C VAL A 30 -32.64 -5.26 -10.28
N ALA A 31 -33.20 -4.09 -10.03
CA ALA A 31 -32.65 -2.82 -10.49
C ALA A 31 -31.24 -2.54 -9.91
N LEU A 32 -30.44 -1.78 -10.65
CA LEU A 32 -29.02 -1.52 -10.41
C LEU A 32 -28.78 -0.57 -9.23
N ALA A 33 -27.78 -0.87 -8.43
CA ALA A 33 -27.15 0.04 -7.45
C ALA A 33 -28.14 0.76 -6.54
N ALA A 34 -28.19 2.10 -6.55
CA ALA A 34 -29.08 2.88 -5.67
C ALA A 34 -30.58 2.75 -6.01
N SER A 35 -30.93 2.13 -7.14
CA SER A 35 -32.30 1.78 -7.51
C SER A 35 -32.74 0.38 -7.05
N GLU A 36 -31.87 -0.36 -6.32
CA GLU A 36 -32.28 -1.62 -5.65
C GLU A 36 -33.45 -1.36 -4.69
N PRO A 37 -34.47 -2.27 -4.62
CA PRO A 37 -35.62 -2.11 -3.73
C PRO A 37 -35.31 -2.72 -2.35
N PRO A 38 -34.86 -1.92 -1.35
CA PRO A 38 -34.35 -2.44 -0.09
C PRO A 38 -35.40 -3.16 0.76
N GLY A 39 -36.67 -2.76 0.68
CA GLY A 39 -37.75 -3.40 1.41
C GLY A 39 -38.02 -4.82 0.90
N LEU A 40 -38.20 -4.99 -0.42
CA LEU A 40 -38.42 -6.30 -1.05
C LEU A 40 -37.24 -7.25 -0.83
N LEU A 41 -36.00 -6.75 -1.00
CA LEU A 41 -34.79 -7.56 -0.85
C LEU A 41 -34.55 -7.97 0.61
N SER A 42 -34.86 -7.10 1.58
CA SER A 42 -34.72 -7.43 3.00
C SER A 42 -35.74 -8.47 3.45
N GLU A 43 -36.97 -8.42 2.91
CA GLU A 43 -38.02 -9.37 3.25
C GLU A 43 -37.81 -10.75 2.64
N LEU A 44 -37.08 -10.86 1.50
CA LEU A 44 -36.93 -12.11 0.76
C LEU A 44 -36.39 -13.27 1.63
N GLY A 45 -35.41 -12.99 2.48
CA GLY A 45 -34.80 -13.97 3.38
C GLY A 45 -35.79 -14.56 4.40
N ASN A 46 -36.81 -13.79 4.80
CA ASN A 46 -37.84 -14.24 5.74
C ASN A 46 -38.78 -15.34 5.15
N HIS A 47 -38.72 -15.54 3.84
CA HIS A 47 -39.53 -16.53 3.13
C HIS A 47 -38.80 -17.83 2.78
N LYS A 48 -37.59 -18.06 3.33
CA LYS A 48 -36.72 -19.21 3.03
C LYS A 48 -37.42 -20.56 3.18
N ASP A 49 -38.26 -20.75 4.22
CA ASP A 49 -38.88 -22.05 4.53
C ASP A 49 -39.83 -22.53 3.43
N ARG A 50 -40.26 -21.67 2.52
CA ARG A 50 -41.15 -22.01 1.41
C ARG A 50 -40.48 -21.90 0.03
N LEU A 51 -39.25 -21.40 -0.04
CA LEU A 51 -38.57 -21.13 -1.29
C LEU A 51 -37.32 -22.01 -1.45
N GLU A 52 -37.15 -22.59 -2.62
CA GLU A 52 -35.99 -23.37 -3.02
C GLU A 52 -35.51 -22.93 -4.40
N ASN A 53 -34.17 -22.81 -4.57
CA ASN A 53 -33.50 -22.51 -5.83
C ASN A 53 -34.04 -21.25 -6.53
N VAL A 54 -34.27 -20.15 -5.78
CA VAL A 54 -34.62 -18.86 -6.37
C VAL A 54 -33.30 -18.19 -6.84
N THR A 55 -33.26 -17.80 -8.12
CA THR A 55 -32.13 -17.08 -8.70
C THR A 55 -32.39 -15.58 -8.66
N VAL A 56 -31.43 -14.79 -8.20
CA VAL A 56 -31.52 -13.32 -8.15
C VAL A 56 -30.45 -12.68 -9.05
N TRP A 57 -30.88 -11.99 -10.09
CA TRP A 57 -29.96 -11.23 -10.98
C TRP A 57 -29.77 -9.82 -10.44
N VAL A 58 -28.52 -9.46 -10.15
CA VAL A 58 -28.17 -8.15 -9.58
C VAL A 58 -26.95 -7.53 -10.30
N ALA A 59 -26.76 -6.25 -10.11
CA ALA A 59 -25.50 -5.56 -10.45
C ALA A 59 -25.20 -4.49 -9.41
N LEU A 60 -23.97 -4.49 -8.88
CA LEU A 60 -23.46 -3.52 -7.90
C LEU A 60 -24.41 -3.37 -6.69
N PRO A 61 -24.73 -4.45 -5.96
CA PRO A 61 -25.52 -4.32 -4.73
C PRO A 61 -24.77 -3.49 -3.72
N LEU A 62 -25.46 -2.54 -3.09
CA LEU A 62 -24.87 -1.54 -2.18
C LEU A 62 -25.10 -1.89 -0.71
N ARG A 63 -26.15 -2.65 -0.42
CA ARG A 63 -26.54 -3.06 0.93
C ARG A 63 -26.28 -4.55 1.16
N ARG A 64 -26.20 -4.94 2.41
CA ARG A 64 -26.10 -6.33 2.82
C ARG A 64 -27.50 -6.90 3.05
N TYR A 65 -27.83 -7.99 2.38
CA TYR A 65 -29.10 -8.69 2.51
C TYR A 65 -28.91 -10.12 3.01
N ASP A 66 -29.69 -10.56 4.02
CA ASP A 66 -29.52 -11.84 4.69
C ASP A 66 -29.62 -13.02 3.72
N PHE A 67 -30.49 -12.97 2.72
CA PHE A 67 -30.65 -14.04 1.73
C PHE A 67 -29.36 -14.35 0.94
N VAL A 68 -28.41 -13.41 0.91
CA VAL A 68 -27.10 -13.60 0.28
C VAL A 68 -26.06 -14.10 1.28
N TYR A 69 -26.04 -13.53 2.51
CA TYR A 69 -24.88 -13.67 3.41
C TYR A 69 -25.05 -14.75 4.48
N GLU A 70 -26.28 -15.02 4.94
CA GLU A 70 -26.50 -15.95 6.03
C GLU A 70 -26.37 -17.40 5.54
N PRO A 71 -25.58 -18.27 6.22
CA PRO A 71 -25.31 -19.64 5.77
C PRO A 71 -26.55 -20.51 5.56
N GLU A 72 -27.58 -20.30 6.35
CA GLU A 72 -28.84 -21.05 6.25
C GLU A 72 -29.67 -20.74 5.01
N MET A 73 -29.28 -19.73 4.23
CA MET A 73 -29.90 -19.39 2.95
C MET A 73 -29.38 -20.25 1.78
N ALA A 74 -28.38 -21.10 2.03
CA ALA A 74 -27.83 -21.99 1.02
C ALA A 74 -28.88 -23.00 0.52
N GLY A 75 -29.04 -23.11 -0.80
CA GLY A 75 -30.07 -23.95 -1.42
C GLY A 75 -31.42 -23.27 -1.61
N HIS A 76 -31.68 -22.19 -0.89
CA HIS A 76 -32.87 -21.37 -1.08
C HIS A 76 -32.68 -20.29 -2.14
N PHE A 77 -31.52 -19.61 -2.10
CA PHE A 77 -31.18 -18.49 -2.98
C PHE A 77 -29.81 -18.64 -3.61
N PHE A 78 -29.70 -18.25 -4.88
CA PHE A 78 -28.47 -18.14 -5.62
C PHE A 78 -28.41 -16.78 -6.35
N VAL A 79 -27.25 -16.10 -6.29
CA VAL A 79 -27.10 -14.78 -6.90
C VAL A 79 -26.23 -14.85 -8.14
N GLU A 80 -26.73 -14.34 -9.24
CA GLU A 80 -25.98 -14.08 -10.47
C GLU A 80 -25.76 -12.58 -10.61
N ASN A 81 -24.51 -12.16 -10.68
CA ASN A 81 -24.15 -10.75 -10.57
C ASN A 81 -23.31 -10.26 -11.75
N TRP A 82 -23.71 -9.15 -12.36
CA TRP A 82 -22.97 -8.51 -13.46
C TRP A 82 -21.80 -7.64 -12.97
N PHE A 83 -21.83 -7.19 -11.70
CA PHE A 83 -20.78 -6.34 -11.14
C PHE A 83 -20.71 -6.47 -9.61
N TYR A 84 -19.63 -7.07 -9.10
CA TYR A 84 -19.48 -7.33 -7.66
C TYR A 84 -19.23 -6.04 -6.87
N GLY A 85 -20.03 -5.81 -5.85
CA GLY A 85 -19.78 -4.88 -4.77
C GLY A 85 -18.78 -5.42 -3.74
N ALA A 86 -18.47 -4.60 -2.74
CA ALA A 86 -17.59 -5.02 -1.64
C ALA A 86 -18.14 -6.21 -0.83
N PRO A 87 -19.46 -6.29 -0.56
CA PRO A 87 -20.05 -7.42 0.14
C PRO A 87 -19.91 -8.74 -0.62
N ASP A 88 -20.11 -8.74 -1.93
CA ASP A 88 -20.13 -9.95 -2.78
C ASP A 88 -18.83 -10.75 -2.74
N ARG A 89 -17.69 -10.02 -2.60
CA ARG A 89 -16.34 -10.60 -2.51
C ARG A 89 -16.18 -11.55 -1.32
N GLN A 90 -16.99 -11.38 -0.26
CA GLN A 90 -16.97 -12.22 0.94
C GLN A 90 -17.74 -13.53 0.74
N VAL A 91 -18.78 -13.50 -0.11
CA VAL A 91 -19.66 -14.64 -0.35
C VAL A 91 -19.20 -15.49 -1.54
N HIS A 92 -18.50 -14.93 -2.49
CA HIS A 92 -18.02 -15.64 -3.68
C HIS A 92 -17.29 -16.97 -3.37
N PRO A 93 -16.38 -17.05 -2.38
CA PRO A 93 -15.71 -18.31 -2.03
C PRO A 93 -16.66 -19.40 -1.49
N GLN A 94 -17.87 -19.02 -1.11
CA GLN A 94 -18.90 -19.95 -0.59
C GLN A 94 -19.74 -20.58 -1.72
N GLY A 95 -19.54 -20.16 -2.98
CA GLY A 95 -20.22 -20.71 -4.15
C GLY A 95 -21.71 -20.31 -4.27
N ARG A 96 -22.16 -19.30 -3.52
CA ARG A 96 -23.57 -18.84 -3.54
C ARG A 96 -23.84 -17.65 -4.45
N ILE A 97 -22.77 -17.11 -5.03
CA ILE A 97 -22.82 -16.01 -6.01
C ILE A 97 -21.89 -16.33 -7.16
N SER A 98 -22.31 -16.03 -8.38
CA SER A 98 -21.51 -16.17 -9.59
C SER A 98 -21.52 -14.91 -10.44
N TYR A 99 -20.40 -14.63 -11.09
CA TYR A 99 -20.27 -13.50 -11.99
C TYR A 99 -20.80 -13.82 -13.38
N ILE A 100 -21.51 -12.86 -13.99
CA ILE A 100 -21.98 -12.94 -15.38
C ILE A 100 -21.04 -12.09 -16.24
N PRO A 101 -20.13 -12.69 -17.03
CA PRO A 101 -19.31 -11.94 -17.99
C PRO A 101 -20.17 -11.21 -19.02
N ASN A 102 -19.90 -9.94 -19.25
CA ASN A 102 -20.71 -9.12 -20.14
C ASN A 102 -19.96 -7.90 -20.70
N ASN A 103 -20.53 -7.33 -21.77
CA ASN A 103 -20.37 -5.93 -22.12
C ASN A 103 -21.64 -5.21 -21.67
N LEU A 104 -21.56 -4.10 -20.96
CA LEU A 104 -22.69 -3.51 -20.26
C LEU A 104 -23.82 -3.08 -21.22
N HIS A 105 -23.50 -2.55 -22.41
CA HIS A 105 -24.51 -2.17 -23.41
C HIS A 105 -25.38 -3.36 -23.85
N ALA A 106 -24.89 -4.59 -23.70
CA ALA A 106 -25.58 -5.81 -24.13
C ALA A 106 -25.94 -6.75 -22.95
N ALA A 107 -25.66 -6.39 -21.72
CA ALA A 107 -25.77 -7.28 -20.57
C ALA A 107 -27.13 -7.97 -20.43
N ALA A 108 -28.22 -7.19 -20.32
CA ALA A 108 -29.56 -7.74 -20.21
C ALA A 108 -29.99 -8.50 -21.48
N LYS A 109 -29.70 -7.99 -22.68
CA LYS A 109 -30.05 -8.65 -23.94
C LYS A 109 -29.45 -10.05 -24.04
N VAL A 110 -28.16 -10.18 -23.71
CA VAL A 110 -27.47 -11.48 -23.79
C VAL A 110 -27.98 -12.45 -22.70
N LYS A 111 -28.18 -11.95 -21.48
CA LYS A 111 -28.67 -12.77 -20.38
C LYS A 111 -30.13 -13.25 -20.61
N LEU A 112 -31.00 -12.35 -21.05
CA LEU A 112 -32.37 -12.72 -21.41
C LEU A 112 -32.40 -13.74 -22.57
N ALA A 113 -31.57 -13.54 -23.61
CA ALA A 113 -31.52 -14.52 -24.70
C ALA A 113 -31.09 -15.90 -24.22
N ALA A 114 -30.15 -15.98 -23.28
CA ALA A 114 -29.76 -17.26 -22.64
C ALA A 114 -30.83 -17.87 -21.77
N ALA A 115 -31.74 -17.05 -21.20
CA ALA A 115 -32.89 -17.46 -20.40
C ALA A 115 -34.16 -17.68 -21.26
N GLY A 116 -34.04 -17.79 -22.58
CA GLY A 116 -35.18 -18.00 -23.48
C GLY A 116 -35.99 -16.74 -23.79
N GLY A 117 -35.48 -15.56 -23.50
CA GLY A 117 -36.14 -14.27 -23.72
C GLY A 117 -37.12 -13.87 -22.60
N HIS A 118 -37.06 -14.51 -21.46
CA HIS A 118 -38.08 -14.47 -20.40
C HIS A 118 -37.41 -14.20 -19.04
N LEU A 119 -38.13 -13.48 -18.18
CA LEU A 119 -37.85 -13.27 -16.77
C LEU A 119 -39.10 -13.47 -15.94
N ASP A 120 -39.04 -14.23 -14.84
CA ASP A 120 -40.25 -14.46 -14.03
C ASP A 120 -40.67 -13.17 -13.31
N ILE A 121 -39.74 -12.47 -12.63
CA ILE A 121 -40.09 -11.33 -11.78
C ILE A 121 -39.04 -10.21 -11.97
N PHE A 122 -39.50 -8.96 -12.04
CA PHE A 122 -38.65 -7.78 -11.91
C PHE A 122 -38.99 -7.00 -10.63
N TRP A 123 -37.96 -6.60 -9.89
CA TRP A 123 -38.03 -5.73 -8.73
C TRP A 123 -37.16 -4.49 -8.89
N GLY A 124 -37.68 -3.30 -8.62
CA GLY A 124 -36.93 -2.04 -8.68
C GLY A 124 -37.59 -0.93 -7.88
N THR A 125 -36.87 0.16 -7.70
CA THR A 125 -37.36 1.38 -7.05
C THR A 125 -37.89 2.37 -8.08
N ALA A 126 -39.00 3.05 -7.77
CA ALA A 126 -39.55 4.12 -8.55
C ALA A 126 -40.09 5.26 -7.67
N THR A 127 -40.34 6.43 -8.29
CA THR A 127 -41.11 7.49 -7.61
C THR A 127 -42.58 7.13 -7.46
N PRO A 128 -43.31 7.73 -6.50
CA PRO A 128 -44.77 7.67 -6.51
C PRO A 128 -45.35 8.16 -7.83
N PRO A 129 -46.51 7.66 -8.26
CA PRO A 129 -47.14 8.07 -9.52
C PRO A 129 -47.63 9.52 -9.46
N ASP A 130 -47.41 10.24 -10.56
CA ASP A 130 -47.95 11.59 -10.78
C ASP A 130 -49.49 11.56 -11.01
N LYS A 131 -50.11 12.72 -11.17
CA LYS A 131 -51.57 12.84 -11.43
C LYS A 131 -52.05 12.11 -12.67
N ARG A 132 -51.16 11.77 -13.59
CA ARG A 132 -51.45 11.05 -14.83
C ARG A 132 -51.10 9.56 -14.75
N GLY A 133 -50.54 9.11 -13.64
CA GLY A 133 -50.12 7.74 -13.42
C GLY A 133 -48.70 7.37 -13.85
N PHE A 134 -47.88 8.36 -14.21
CA PHE A 134 -46.48 8.13 -14.53
C PHE A 134 -45.63 8.11 -13.27
N MET A 135 -44.64 7.25 -13.28
CA MET A 135 -43.57 7.12 -12.28
C MET A 135 -42.22 7.28 -12.98
N SER A 136 -41.20 7.70 -12.27
CA SER A 136 -39.83 7.65 -12.74
C SER A 136 -39.11 6.45 -12.12
N LEU A 137 -38.36 5.69 -12.91
CA LEU A 137 -37.42 4.66 -12.43
C LEU A 137 -36.20 5.27 -11.70
N SER A 138 -36.25 6.59 -11.50
CA SER A 138 -35.33 7.37 -10.73
C SER A 138 -33.87 7.26 -11.23
N VAL A 139 -32.94 6.81 -10.37
CA VAL A 139 -31.50 6.90 -10.62
C VAL A 139 -30.87 5.71 -11.34
N GLY A 140 -31.65 4.71 -11.76
CA GLY A 140 -31.14 3.53 -12.47
C GLY A 140 -31.88 3.25 -13.77
N LEU A 141 -31.15 3.24 -14.91
CA LEU A 141 -31.71 2.98 -16.22
C LEU A 141 -30.72 2.25 -17.15
N ILE A 142 -29.97 1.32 -16.66
CA ILE A 142 -29.04 0.55 -17.50
C ILE A 142 -29.75 -0.57 -18.26
N TYR A 143 -30.45 -1.43 -17.53
CA TYR A 143 -31.14 -2.59 -18.09
C TYR A 143 -32.57 -2.76 -17.58
N GLU A 144 -33.03 -1.90 -16.70
CA GLU A 144 -34.31 -2.01 -15.99
C GLU A 144 -35.47 -2.13 -16.93
N LYS A 145 -35.62 -1.23 -17.90
CA LYS A 145 -36.72 -1.30 -18.87
C LYS A 145 -36.73 -2.59 -19.68
N MET A 146 -35.56 -3.08 -20.07
CA MET A 146 -35.49 -4.33 -20.84
C MET A 146 -35.92 -5.53 -19.98
N LEU A 147 -35.59 -5.55 -18.68
CA LEU A 147 -36.02 -6.58 -17.75
C LEU A 147 -37.51 -6.44 -17.45
N ILE A 148 -38.04 -5.23 -17.28
CA ILE A 148 -39.47 -4.95 -17.11
C ILE A 148 -40.27 -5.48 -18.31
N GLU A 149 -39.83 -5.21 -19.53
CA GLU A 149 -40.50 -5.67 -20.77
C GLU A 149 -40.48 -7.20 -20.91
N ALA A 150 -39.52 -7.88 -20.30
CA ALA A 150 -39.35 -9.34 -20.37
C ALA A 150 -39.97 -10.10 -19.19
N ALA A 151 -40.35 -9.40 -18.12
CA ALA A 151 -40.85 -9.99 -16.89
C ALA A 151 -42.35 -10.35 -16.95
N ASP A 152 -42.71 -11.50 -16.41
CA ASP A 152 -44.14 -11.89 -16.23
C ASP A 152 -44.78 -11.13 -15.08
N LEU A 153 -44.00 -10.75 -14.07
CA LEU A 153 -44.46 -10.04 -12.89
C LEU A 153 -43.53 -8.84 -12.60
N VAL A 154 -44.07 -7.64 -12.60
CA VAL A 154 -43.34 -6.40 -12.30
C VAL A 154 -43.84 -5.84 -10.96
N VAL A 155 -42.96 -5.73 -9.99
CA VAL A 155 -43.24 -5.10 -8.68
C VAL A 155 -42.28 -3.94 -8.47
N LEU A 156 -42.81 -2.73 -8.28
CA LEU A 156 -42.01 -1.54 -7.99
C LEU A 156 -42.17 -1.09 -6.54
N GLU A 157 -41.04 -0.83 -5.88
CA GLU A 157 -40.98 -0.23 -4.57
C GLU A 157 -40.99 1.30 -4.73
N LEU A 158 -42.10 1.93 -4.32
CA LEU A 158 -42.30 3.37 -4.43
C LEU A 158 -41.62 4.11 -3.28
N ASN A 159 -40.80 5.10 -3.63
CA ASN A 159 -40.00 5.83 -2.67
C ASN A 159 -40.12 7.36 -2.92
N GLU A 160 -40.59 8.10 -1.91
CA GLU A 160 -40.70 9.57 -1.98
C GLU A 160 -39.34 10.29 -1.97
N HIS A 161 -38.27 9.61 -1.51
CA HIS A 161 -36.90 10.15 -1.56
C HIS A 161 -36.25 9.92 -2.95
N ALA A 162 -36.86 9.16 -3.81
CA ALA A 162 -36.34 8.92 -5.16
C ALA A 162 -36.57 10.15 -6.05
N PRO A 163 -35.51 10.74 -6.67
CA PRO A 163 -35.67 11.90 -7.56
C PRO A 163 -36.46 11.53 -8.82
N TRP A 164 -37.27 12.44 -9.29
CA TRP A 164 -37.94 12.34 -10.58
C TRP A 164 -36.94 12.70 -11.69
N THR A 165 -36.34 11.72 -12.31
CA THR A 165 -35.38 11.93 -13.37
C THR A 165 -36.03 12.02 -14.74
N LEU A 166 -35.34 12.66 -15.70
CA LEU A 166 -35.81 12.88 -17.05
C LEU A 166 -35.03 12.03 -18.07
N GLY A 167 -35.60 11.88 -19.23
CA GLY A 167 -35.11 11.03 -20.32
C GLY A 167 -35.99 9.81 -20.51
N ASP A 168 -35.45 8.62 -20.61
CA ASP A 168 -36.21 7.37 -20.83
C ASP A 168 -36.60 6.65 -19.52
N THR A 169 -36.73 7.38 -18.40
CA THR A 169 -37.02 6.79 -17.07
C THR A 169 -38.50 6.57 -16.79
N GLN A 170 -39.41 7.19 -17.52
CA GLN A 170 -40.85 7.17 -17.23
C GLN A 170 -41.47 5.83 -17.53
N ILE A 171 -42.31 5.35 -16.60
CA ILE A 171 -43.17 4.18 -16.72
C ILE A 171 -44.54 4.52 -16.17
N HIS A 172 -45.60 3.99 -16.82
CA HIS A 172 -46.96 4.25 -16.34
C HIS A 172 -47.41 3.13 -15.40
N ILE A 173 -48.21 3.47 -14.39
CA ILE A 173 -48.74 2.51 -13.41
C ILE A 173 -49.53 1.35 -14.06
N SER A 174 -50.05 1.49 -15.27
CA SER A 174 -50.69 0.40 -16.01
C SER A 174 -49.70 -0.71 -16.42
N ASP A 175 -48.44 -0.35 -16.58
CA ASP A 175 -47.39 -1.23 -17.14
C ASP A 175 -46.66 -2.03 -16.05
N VAL A 176 -47.12 -1.95 -14.80
CA VAL A 176 -46.61 -2.74 -13.65
C VAL A 176 -47.75 -3.52 -13.04
N ASP A 177 -47.48 -4.65 -12.39
CA ASP A 177 -48.50 -5.51 -11.79
C ASP A 177 -48.87 -5.07 -10.38
N TYR A 178 -47.82 -4.82 -9.54
CA TYR A 178 -48.01 -4.37 -8.16
C TYR A 178 -47.01 -3.27 -7.81
N VAL A 179 -47.36 -2.50 -6.78
CA VAL A 179 -46.49 -1.53 -6.15
C VAL A 179 -46.51 -1.73 -4.63
N VAL A 180 -45.40 -1.47 -4.00
CA VAL A 180 -45.26 -1.44 -2.54
C VAL A 180 -44.70 -0.06 -2.12
N GLU A 181 -44.99 0.41 -0.93
CA GLU A 181 -44.43 1.67 -0.40
C GLU A 181 -43.30 1.37 0.57
N ASN A 182 -42.14 2.04 0.31
CA ASN A 182 -41.01 2.05 1.23
C ASN A 182 -40.19 3.32 1.02
N HIS A 183 -40.22 4.22 1.99
CA HIS A 183 -39.60 5.53 1.90
C HIS A 183 -38.21 5.55 2.56
N THR A 184 -37.44 4.49 2.37
CA THR A 184 -36.04 4.44 2.82
C THR A 184 -35.18 5.40 1.98
N PRO A 185 -34.34 6.26 2.59
CA PRO A 185 -33.44 7.12 1.85
C PRO A 185 -32.54 6.33 0.89
N LEU A 186 -32.28 6.89 -0.28
CA LEU A 186 -31.36 6.28 -1.25
C LEU A 186 -29.99 6.06 -0.64
N PHE A 187 -29.28 5.07 -1.14
CA PHE A 187 -27.89 4.85 -0.70
C PHE A 187 -27.01 6.01 -1.13
N GLU A 188 -26.27 6.59 -0.18
CA GLU A 188 -25.29 7.62 -0.46
C GLU A 188 -23.87 7.05 -0.50
N LEU A 189 -23.10 7.47 -1.49
CA LEU A 189 -21.68 7.18 -1.58
C LEU A 189 -20.87 8.41 -1.15
N PRO A 190 -20.23 8.40 0.03
CA PRO A 190 -19.48 9.55 0.51
C PRO A 190 -18.30 9.91 -0.42
N VAL A 191 -18.13 11.21 -0.66
CA VAL A 191 -16.95 11.71 -1.38
C VAL A 191 -15.75 11.70 -0.46
N THR A 192 -14.70 10.97 -0.82
CA THR A 192 -13.44 10.96 -0.08
C THR A 192 -12.41 11.87 -0.75
N PRO A 193 -11.64 12.66 0.03
CA PRO A 193 -10.55 13.45 -0.51
C PRO A 193 -9.53 12.57 -1.26
N PRO A 194 -9.04 12.99 -2.44
CA PRO A 194 -8.05 12.21 -3.18
C PRO A 194 -6.70 12.20 -2.46
N ARG A 195 -6.03 11.06 -2.52
CA ARG A 195 -4.66 10.86 -2.01
C ARG A 195 -3.65 11.51 -2.94
N ASP A 196 -2.40 11.70 -2.48
CA ASP A 196 -1.35 12.36 -3.26
C ASP A 196 -1.12 11.71 -4.64
N TRP A 197 -1.10 10.37 -4.69
CA TRP A 197 -0.93 9.66 -5.96
C TRP A 197 -2.17 9.75 -6.87
N GLU A 198 -3.39 9.87 -6.31
CA GLU A 198 -4.63 10.09 -7.07
C GLU A 198 -4.64 11.52 -7.65
N GLN A 199 -4.13 12.50 -6.90
CA GLN A 199 -3.93 13.87 -7.40
C GLN A 199 -2.93 13.92 -8.56
N ALA A 200 -1.79 13.23 -8.45
CA ALA A 200 -0.79 13.17 -9.51
C ALA A 200 -1.38 12.56 -10.80
N ILE A 201 -2.10 11.44 -10.70
CA ILE A 201 -2.80 10.81 -11.83
C ILE A 201 -3.84 11.76 -12.40
N GLY A 202 -4.66 12.41 -11.53
CA GLY A 202 -5.68 13.38 -11.91
C GLY A 202 -5.11 14.55 -12.71
N GLY A 203 -3.95 15.08 -12.30
CA GLY A 203 -3.23 16.13 -12.99
C GLY A 203 -2.81 15.72 -14.41
N TYR A 204 -2.16 14.57 -14.57
CA TYR A 204 -1.78 14.06 -15.90
C TYR A 204 -2.98 13.82 -16.81
N ILE A 205 -4.09 13.30 -16.28
CA ILE A 205 -5.30 13.08 -17.09
C ILE A 205 -5.95 14.41 -17.49
N ALA A 206 -6.01 15.38 -16.59
CA ALA A 206 -6.58 16.69 -16.87
C ALA A 206 -5.83 17.44 -17.99
N GLU A 207 -4.51 17.26 -18.11
CA GLU A 207 -3.71 17.80 -19.22
C GLU A 207 -4.13 17.20 -20.57
N LEU A 208 -4.61 15.96 -20.61
CA LEU A 208 -5.07 15.27 -21.81
C LEU A 208 -6.51 15.65 -22.24
N ILE A 209 -7.24 16.38 -21.40
CA ILE A 209 -8.62 16.80 -21.64
C ILE A 209 -8.64 18.22 -22.20
N GLU A 210 -9.09 18.38 -23.43
CA GLU A 210 -9.15 19.67 -24.11
C GLU A 210 -10.51 20.37 -23.89
N ASP A 211 -10.57 21.68 -24.08
CA ASP A 211 -11.82 22.44 -24.12
C ASP A 211 -12.80 21.84 -25.12
N GLY A 212 -14.05 21.73 -24.72
CA GLY A 212 -15.14 21.15 -25.54
C GLY A 212 -15.14 19.63 -25.59
N ALA A 213 -14.28 18.94 -24.85
CA ALA A 213 -14.29 17.47 -24.75
C ALA A 213 -15.59 16.96 -24.10
N THR A 214 -16.05 15.78 -24.50
CA THR A 214 -17.14 15.06 -23.85
C THR A 214 -16.57 14.01 -22.93
N LEU A 215 -17.00 13.99 -21.66
CA LEU A 215 -16.40 13.19 -20.59
C LEU A 215 -17.25 11.99 -20.21
N GLN A 216 -16.58 10.87 -19.94
CA GLN A 216 -17.02 9.77 -19.11
C GLN A 216 -16.01 9.56 -17.99
N LEU A 217 -16.45 9.68 -16.75
CA LEU A 217 -15.65 9.46 -15.55
C LEU A 217 -16.38 8.46 -14.64
N GLY A 218 -15.62 7.65 -13.90
CA GLY A 218 -16.17 6.77 -12.86
C GLY A 218 -16.22 7.44 -11.49
N ILE A 219 -16.24 6.62 -10.43
CA ILE A 219 -16.20 7.02 -9.02
C ILE A 219 -14.82 6.77 -8.42
N GLY A 220 -14.53 7.43 -7.28
CA GLY A 220 -13.33 7.25 -6.47
C GLY A 220 -12.37 8.43 -6.52
N GLY A 221 -11.21 8.26 -5.87
CA GLY A 221 -10.26 9.36 -5.68
C GLY A 221 -9.67 9.92 -6.98
N ILE A 222 -9.38 9.07 -7.98
CA ILE A 222 -8.86 9.54 -9.28
C ILE A 222 -9.88 10.42 -10.02
N PRO A 223 -11.15 10.00 -10.26
CA PRO A 223 -12.17 10.88 -10.83
C PRO A 223 -12.38 12.18 -10.05
N ASN A 224 -12.39 12.13 -8.72
CA ASN A 224 -12.51 13.33 -7.89
C ASN A 224 -11.32 14.29 -8.08
N ALA A 225 -10.09 13.74 -8.19
CA ALA A 225 -8.92 14.54 -8.49
C ALA A 225 -8.99 15.18 -9.88
N ILE A 226 -9.44 14.44 -10.90
CA ILE A 226 -9.60 14.95 -12.26
C ILE A 226 -10.56 16.15 -12.26
N THR A 227 -11.73 16.02 -11.63
CA THR A 227 -12.74 17.12 -11.61
C THR A 227 -12.20 18.39 -10.98
N ALA A 228 -11.37 18.30 -9.94
CA ALA A 228 -10.73 19.46 -9.32
C ALA A 228 -9.78 20.21 -10.27
N TYR A 229 -9.04 19.49 -11.12
CA TYR A 229 -8.15 20.10 -12.12
C TYR A 229 -8.87 20.63 -13.37
N LEU A 230 -10.12 20.23 -13.62
CA LEU A 230 -10.87 20.64 -14.80
C LEU A 230 -11.61 21.98 -14.65
N LEU A 231 -11.58 22.62 -13.47
CA LEU A 231 -12.28 23.88 -13.19
C LEU A 231 -11.87 25.05 -14.12
N GLU A 232 -10.69 24.98 -14.73
CA GLU A 232 -10.21 25.98 -15.69
C GLU A 232 -10.61 25.68 -17.15
N ARG A 233 -11.17 24.48 -17.41
CA ARG A 233 -11.63 24.09 -18.76
C ARG A 233 -12.94 24.75 -19.14
N ARG A 234 -13.28 24.72 -20.46
CA ARG A 234 -14.45 25.38 -21.00
C ARG A 234 -15.27 24.45 -21.90
N ASP A 235 -16.58 24.63 -21.83
CA ASP A 235 -17.56 24.00 -22.73
C ASP A 235 -17.46 22.47 -22.75
N LEU A 236 -17.10 21.83 -21.63
CA LEU A 236 -17.12 20.39 -21.53
C LEU A 236 -18.54 19.82 -21.66
N GLY A 237 -18.65 18.59 -22.12
CA GLY A 237 -19.88 17.81 -22.14
C GLY A 237 -19.78 16.56 -21.27
N VAL A 238 -20.93 15.95 -20.97
CA VAL A 238 -21.00 14.67 -20.25
C VAL A 238 -21.80 13.67 -21.07
N HIS A 239 -21.19 12.51 -21.33
CA HIS A 239 -21.83 11.30 -21.83
C HIS A 239 -21.18 10.13 -21.09
N THR A 240 -21.85 9.60 -20.09
CA THR A 240 -21.27 8.71 -19.10
C THR A 240 -22.19 7.52 -18.79
N GLU A 241 -21.62 6.44 -18.31
CA GLU A 241 -22.39 5.36 -17.69
C GLU A 241 -23.08 5.84 -16.41
N MET A 242 -22.33 6.54 -15.56
CA MET A 242 -22.75 6.92 -14.22
C MET A 242 -22.53 8.42 -13.97
N PHE A 243 -23.54 9.09 -13.41
CA PHE A 243 -23.40 10.45 -12.87
C PHE A 243 -22.79 10.42 -11.46
N THR A 244 -21.98 11.43 -11.16
CA THR A 244 -21.29 11.59 -9.87
C THR A 244 -21.34 13.04 -9.39
N ASP A 245 -21.07 13.28 -8.08
CA ASP A 245 -21.04 14.64 -7.50
C ASP A 245 -20.03 15.57 -8.21
N GLY A 246 -18.86 15.07 -8.62
CA GLY A 246 -17.88 15.90 -9.35
C GLY A 246 -18.38 16.45 -10.68
N MET A 247 -19.35 15.80 -11.34
CA MET A 247 -19.97 16.32 -12.55
C MET A 247 -20.95 17.47 -12.24
N VAL A 248 -21.60 17.40 -11.07
CA VAL A 248 -22.43 18.52 -10.56
C VAL A 248 -21.54 19.73 -10.26
N ASP A 249 -20.39 19.52 -9.58
CA ASP A 249 -19.45 20.60 -9.31
C ASP A 249 -18.98 21.32 -10.58
N LEU A 250 -18.63 20.55 -11.63
CA LEU A 250 -18.22 21.12 -12.93
C LEU A 250 -19.35 21.86 -13.64
N TYR A 251 -20.59 21.41 -13.50
CA TYR A 251 -21.75 22.08 -14.05
C TYR A 251 -22.04 23.40 -13.32
N GLU A 252 -22.06 23.40 -11.99
CA GLU A 252 -22.27 24.57 -11.15
C GLU A 252 -21.19 25.62 -11.35
N ALA A 253 -19.93 25.20 -11.59
CA ALA A 253 -18.81 26.06 -11.95
C ALA A 253 -18.89 26.61 -13.39
N GLY A 254 -19.89 26.20 -14.19
CA GLY A 254 -20.05 26.64 -15.59
C GLY A 254 -19.07 26.01 -16.58
N VAL A 255 -18.33 24.99 -16.17
CA VAL A 255 -17.36 24.24 -16.99
C VAL A 255 -18.08 23.29 -17.94
N VAL A 256 -19.08 22.56 -17.44
CA VAL A 256 -19.91 21.65 -18.23
C VAL A 256 -21.12 22.42 -18.77
N THR A 257 -21.10 22.70 -20.05
CA THR A 257 -22.20 23.37 -20.76
C THR A 257 -22.88 22.46 -21.78
N GLY A 258 -22.23 21.40 -22.21
CA GLY A 258 -22.69 20.49 -23.26
C GLY A 258 -22.82 21.14 -24.65
N LYS A 259 -22.45 22.41 -24.83
CA LYS A 259 -22.64 23.17 -26.08
C LYS A 259 -21.90 22.58 -27.27
N ARG A 260 -20.78 21.89 -27.04
CA ARG A 260 -19.93 21.31 -28.10
C ARG A 260 -20.20 19.82 -28.30
N LYS A 261 -21.09 19.19 -27.52
CA LYS A 261 -21.50 17.81 -27.77
C LYS A 261 -22.15 17.67 -29.16
N THR A 262 -21.89 16.54 -29.79
CA THR A 262 -22.52 16.21 -31.11
C THR A 262 -23.90 15.60 -30.91
N LEU A 263 -24.06 14.73 -29.88
CA LEU A 263 -25.36 14.14 -29.50
C LEU A 263 -25.85 14.77 -28.20
N TRP A 264 -27.17 14.98 -28.11
CA TRP A 264 -27.83 15.61 -26.95
C TRP A 264 -27.13 16.90 -26.53
N GLN A 265 -26.95 17.80 -27.48
CA GLN A 265 -26.32 19.11 -27.24
C GLN A 265 -27.00 19.86 -26.10
N GLY A 266 -26.24 20.40 -25.17
CA GLY A 266 -26.73 21.08 -23.97
C GLY A 266 -27.23 20.14 -22.86
N LYS A 267 -27.09 18.83 -23.02
CA LYS A 267 -27.51 17.85 -22.05
C LYS A 267 -26.30 17.07 -21.47
N MET A 268 -26.39 16.72 -20.22
CA MET A 268 -25.59 15.68 -19.58
C MET A 268 -26.35 14.34 -19.73
N VAL A 269 -25.73 13.36 -20.35
CA VAL A 269 -26.35 12.06 -20.63
C VAL A 269 -25.71 10.97 -19.80
N GLY A 270 -26.51 10.14 -19.13
CA GLY A 270 -26.01 9.01 -18.34
C GLY A 270 -27.04 7.89 -18.20
N GLY A 271 -26.60 6.75 -17.68
CA GLY A 271 -27.43 5.57 -17.48
C GLY A 271 -27.91 5.43 -16.02
N PHE A 272 -27.09 5.79 -15.04
CA PHE A 272 -27.50 5.78 -13.64
C PHE A 272 -26.77 6.85 -12.84
N ALA A 273 -27.17 7.08 -11.58
CA ALA A 273 -26.53 8.03 -10.67
C ALA A 273 -26.18 7.35 -9.34
N LEU A 274 -24.98 7.63 -8.82
CA LEU A 274 -24.54 7.17 -7.51
C LEU A 274 -23.60 8.21 -6.89
N GLY A 275 -24.00 8.82 -5.79
CA GLY A 275 -23.27 9.88 -5.11
C GLY A 275 -23.92 10.25 -3.77
N THR A 276 -23.80 11.51 -3.39
CA THR A 276 -24.42 12.06 -2.19
C THR A 276 -25.82 12.64 -2.48
N GLN A 277 -26.52 13.10 -1.45
CA GLN A 277 -27.81 13.80 -1.60
C GLN A 277 -27.72 14.99 -2.58
N LYS A 278 -26.54 15.67 -2.65
CA LYS A 278 -26.30 16.76 -3.61
C LYS A 278 -26.54 16.32 -5.07
N LEU A 279 -26.04 15.14 -5.44
CA LEU A 279 -26.26 14.59 -6.77
C LEU A 279 -27.73 14.26 -7.00
N TYR A 280 -28.41 13.65 -6.00
CA TYR A 280 -29.82 13.27 -6.13
C TYR A 280 -30.73 14.50 -6.25
N ASP A 281 -30.45 15.56 -5.50
CA ASP A 281 -31.15 16.84 -5.62
C ASP A 281 -30.91 17.50 -7.00
N PHE A 282 -29.69 17.39 -7.53
CA PHE A 282 -29.33 17.95 -8.83
C PHE A 282 -30.07 17.26 -9.99
N VAL A 283 -30.24 15.93 -9.95
CA VAL A 283 -30.90 15.22 -11.05
C VAL A 283 -32.41 15.26 -10.98
N ASP A 284 -33.00 15.70 -9.86
CA ASP A 284 -34.45 15.82 -9.68
C ASP A 284 -35.04 16.90 -10.59
N ASN A 285 -35.99 16.52 -11.45
CA ASN A 285 -36.67 17.40 -12.38
C ASN A 285 -35.73 18.33 -13.20
N ASN A 286 -34.51 17.94 -13.45
CA ASN A 286 -33.51 18.78 -14.12
C ASN A 286 -33.46 18.56 -15.61
N LEU A 287 -33.88 19.55 -16.37
CA LEU A 287 -33.92 19.52 -17.85
C LEU A 287 -32.53 19.38 -18.51
N VAL A 288 -31.45 19.63 -17.78
CA VAL A 288 -30.08 19.47 -18.30
C VAL A 288 -29.65 18.02 -18.28
N VAL A 289 -30.22 17.21 -17.39
CA VAL A 289 -29.89 15.80 -17.21
C VAL A 289 -30.83 14.92 -18.05
N GLU A 290 -30.24 13.94 -18.70
CA GLU A 290 -30.91 12.99 -19.58
C GLU A 290 -30.48 11.55 -19.24
N PHE A 291 -31.37 10.75 -18.64
CA PHE A 291 -31.11 9.33 -18.42
C PHE A 291 -31.49 8.52 -19.65
N GLN A 292 -30.62 7.63 -20.09
CA GLN A 292 -30.82 6.74 -21.22
C GLN A 292 -30.43 5.31 -20.86
N GLN A 293 -31.08 4.31 -21.45
CA GLN A 293 -30.73 2.90 -21.21
C GLN A 293 -29.27 2.60 -21.59
N GLY A 294 -28.66 1.64 -20.91
CA GLY A 294 -27.27 1.21 -21.16
C GLY A 294 -26.99 0.79 -22.60
N LYS A 295 -28.01 0.22 -23.30
CA LYS A 295 -27.91 -0.06 -24.74
C LYS A 295 -27.71 1.20 -25.63
N VAL A 296 -27.85 2.39 -25.04
CA VAL A 296 -27.63 3.69 -25.70
C VAL A 296 -26.40 4.38 -25.11
N THR A 297 -26.34 4.53 -23.77
CA THR A 297 -25.24 5.26 -23.10
C THR A 297 -23.90 4.55 -23.23
N ASN A 298 -23.92 3.21 -23.22
CA ASN A 298 -22.74 2.35 -23.29
C ASN A 298 -22.47 1.78 -24.69
N ASP A 299 -23.33 1.98 -25.68
CA ASP A 299 -23.04 1.51 -27.04
C ASP A 299 -21.82 2.23 -27.61
N PRO A 300 -20.71 1.54 -27.93
CA PRO A 300 -19.50 2.16 -28.45
C PRO A 300 -19.74 3.01 -29.73
N PHE A 301 -20.70 2.60 -30.59
CA PHE A 301 -21.02 3.36 -31.79
C PHE A 301 -21.81 4.65 -31.50
N VAL A 302 -22.62 4.66 -30.43
CA VAL A 302 -23.28 5.87 -29.94
C VAL A 302 -22.28 6.81 -29.27
N ILE A 303 -21.47 6.29 -28.38
CA ILE A 303 -20.42 7.04 -27.69
C ILE A 303 -19.47 7.69 -28.69
N GLY A 304 -19.04 6.93 -29.71
CA GLY A 304 -18.12 7.38 -30.76
C GLY A 304 -18.64 8.53 -31.65
N LYS A 305 -19.93 8.81 -31.64
CA LYS A 305 -20.51 9.96 -32.34
C LYS A 305 -20.30 11.29 -31.63
N ASN A 306 -19.94 11.28 -30.32
CA ASN A 306 -19.58 12.51 -29.63
C ASN A 306 -18.15 12.94 -30.04
N TYR A 307 -17.95 14.24 -30.24
CA TYR A 307 -16.64 14.79 -30.57
C TYR A 307 -15.75 14.89 -29.35
N LYS A 308 -14.45 14.54 -29.48
CA LYS A 308 -13.47 14.57 -28.40
C LYS A 308 -13.94 13.78 -27.15
N MET A 309 -14.47 12.61 -27.35
CA MET A 309 -14.90 11.76 -26.22
C MET A 309 -13.69 11.28 -25.42
N VAL A 310 -13.62 11.60 -24.15
CA VAL A 310 -12.59 11.11 -23.22
C VAL A 310 -13.24 10.19 -22.21
N SER A 311 -12.81 8.92 -22.23
CA SER A 311 -13.25 7.88 -21.30
C SER A 311 -12.13 7.58 -20.33
N VAL A 312 -12.39 7.65 -19.02
CA VAL A 312 -11.42 7.34 -17.96
C VAL A 312 -11.94 6.22 -17.07
N ASN A 313 -11.21 5.12 -17.04
CA ASN A 313 -11.54 3.94 -16.23
C ASN A 313 -10.31 3.49 -15.41
N THR A 314 -10.55 2.84 -14.28
CA THR A 314 -9.47 2.35 -13.41
C THR A 314 -9.21 0.86 -13.64
N ALA A 315 -7.97 0.42 -13.35
CA ALA A 315 -7.58 -0.97 -13.48
C ALA A 315 -6.85 -1.48 -12.22
N LEU A 316 -6.81 -2.81 -12.09
CA LEU A 316 -6.05 -3.51 -11.06
C LEU A 316 -4.62 -3.81 -11.52
N GLN A 317 -4.46 -4.20 -12.80
CA GLN A 317 -3.16 -4.53 -13.40
C GLN A 317 -3.13 -4.21 -14.90
N VAL A 318 -1.94 -3.92 -15.41
CA VAL A 318 -1.63 -3.85 -16.84
C VAL A 318 -0.33 -4.60 -17.10
N ASP A 319 -0.30 -5.45 -18.14
CA ASP A 319 0.93 -6.14 -18.52
C ASP A 319 1.72 -5.39 -19.61
N LEU A 320 2.93 -5.89 -19.93
CA LEU A 320 3.81 -5.23 -20.89
C LEU A 320 3.34 -5.31 -22.34
N TYR A 321 2.34 -6.14 -22.66
CA TYR A 321 1.62 -6.09 -23.93
C TYR A 321 0.56 -4.99 -23.98
N GLY A 322 0.20 -4.47 -22.79
CA GLY A 322 -0.89 -3.53 -22.60
C GLY A 322 -2.25 -4.19 -22.42
N GLN A 323 -2.32 -5.47 -22.05
CA GLN A 323 -3.56 -6.09 -21.60
C GLN A 323 -3.92 -5.58 -20.21
N VAL A 324 -5.19 -5.29 -19.98
CA VAL A 324 -5.70 -4.71 -18.72
C VAL A 324 -6.61 -5.69 -18.01
N CYS A 325 -6.38 -5.88 -16.72
CA CYS A 325 -7.27 -6.58 -15.80
C CYS A 325 -7.86 -5.60 -14.79
N SER A 326 -9.20 -5.51 -14.75
CA SER A 326 -9.94 -4.66 -13.80
C SER A 326 -10.90 -5.44 -12.92
N GLN A 327 -11.13 -6.74 -13.20
CA GLN A 327 -12.21 -7.50 -12.61
C GLN A 327 -11.78 -8.66 -11.73
N SER A 328 -10.48 -9.06 -11.75
CA SER A 328 -9.99 -10.17 -10.94
C SER A 328 -8.58 -9.95 -10.37
N LEU A 329 -8.27 -10.65 -9.28
CA LEU A 329 -6.94 -10.74 -8.67
C LEU A 329 -6.45 -12.19 -8.84
N GLY A 330 -5.74 -12.46 -9.94
CA GLY A 330 -5.54 -13.83 -10.38
C GLY A 330 -6.88 -14.50 -10.67
N PRO A 331 -7.11 -15.75 -10.23
CA PRO A 331 -8.37 -16.46 -10.44
C PRO A 331 -9.52 -15.94 -9.58
N ARG A 332 -9.23 -15.14 -8.53
CA ARG A 332 -10.26 -14.63 -7.62
C ARG A 332 -11.00 -13.45 -8.27
N HIS A 333 -12.29 -13.62 -8.49
CA HIS A 333 -13.14 -12.53 -8.97
C HIS A 333 -13.23 -11.39 -7.96
N PHE A 334 -13.16 -10.14 -8.41
CA PHE A 334 -13.08 -8.95 -7.55
C PHE A 334 -14.18 -7.93 -7.84
N SER A 335 -14.52 -7.71 -9.10
CA SER A 335 -15.43 -6.63 -9.54
C SER A 335 -16.28 -7.10 -10.72
N GLY A 336 -16.32 -6.33 -11.78
CA GLY A 336 -16.93 -6.64 -13.08
C GLY A 336 -16.30 -5.76 -14.14
N THR A 337 -16.62 -6.04 -15.40
CA THR A 337 -16.17 -5.18 -16.51
C THR A 337 -16.88 -3.83 -16.49
N GLY A 338 -18.15 -3.79 -16.05
CA GLY A 338 -19.02 -2.63 -16.24
C GLY A 338 -19.01 -2.19 -17.71
N GLY A 339 -19.03 -0.90 -17.93
CA GLY A 339 -18.88 -0.30 -19.26
C GLY A 339 -17.45 0.06 -19.66
N GLN A 340 -16.42 -0.40 -18.93
CA GLN A 340 -15.04 0.00 -19.20
C GLN A 340 -14.61 -0.25 -20.65
N LEU A 341 -14.85 -1.44 -21.19
CA LEU A 341 -14.50 -1.78 -22.57
C LEU A 341 -15.38 -0.98 -23.56
N ASP A 342 -16.66 -0.82 -23.27
CA ASP A 342 -17.62 -0.11 -24.09
C ASP A 342 -17.22 1.36 -24.28
N THR A 343 -17.00 2.05 -23.16
CA THR A 343 -16.65 3.48 -23.15
C THR A 343 -15.25 3.71 -23.72
N HIS A 344 -14.31 2.82 -23.45
CA HIS A 344 -12.95 2.88 -23.96
C HIS A 344 -12.91 2.74 -25.49
N ARG A 345 -13.65 1.77 -26.04
CA ARG A 345 -13.83 1.61 -27.51
C ARG A 345 -14.56 2.79 -28.11
N GLY A 346 -15.66 3.23 -27.49
CA GLY A 346 -16.42 4.38 -27.95
C GLY A 346 -15.58 5.66 -28.03
N ALA A 347 -14.75 5.91 -27.03
CA ALA A 347 -13.83 7.04 -27.05
C ALA A 347 -12.84 6.96 -28.23
N GLN A 348 -12.34 5.78 -28.55
CA GLN A 348 -11.43 5.60 -29.68
C GLN A 348 -12.09 5.73 -31.05
N LEU A 349 -13.39 5.48 -31.15
CA LEU A 349 -14.20 5.72 -32.38
C LEU A 349 -14.54 7.21 -32.56
N SER A 350 -14.45 8.00 -31.49
CA SER A 350 -14.75 9.43 -31.51
C SER A 350 -13.65 10.21 -32.20
N PRO A 351 -13.98 11.14 -33.12
CA PRO A 351 -12.97 12.06 -33.68
C PRO A 351 -12.33 12.91 -32.60
N GLY A 352 -10.99 12.79 -32.47
CA GLY A 352 -10.22 13.43 -31.40
C GLY A 352 -10.44 12.84 -29.99
N GLY A 353 -11.09 11.67 -29.90
CA GLY A 353 -11.36 11.02 -28.65
C GLY A 353 -10.18 10.20 -28.11
N ARG A 354 -10.21 9.84 -26.82
CA ARG A 354 -9.15 9.16 -26.10
C ARG A 354 -9.69 8.23 -25.04
N GLY A 355 -9.24 6.99 -25.03
CA GLY A 355 -9.50 6.01 -23.98
C GLY A 355 -8.35 5.97 -22.97
N ILE A 356 -8.61 6.21 -21.71
CA ILE A 356 -7.61 6.27 -20.63
C ILE A 356 -7.88 5.18 -19.60
N ILE A 357 -6.83 4.41 -19.29
CA ILE A 357 -6.78 3.47 -18.17
C ILE A 357 -5.87 4.07 -17.10
N ALA A 358 -6.41 4.30 -15.92
CA ALA A 358 -5.70 4.88 -14.80
C ALA A 358 -5.47 3.82 -13.70
N LEU A 359 -4.26 3.75 -13.15
CA LEU A 359 -3.98 2.87 -12.02
C LEU A 359 -2.83 3.40 -11.18
N HIS A 360 -2.87 3.17 -9.86
CA HIS A 360 -1.71 3.35 -9.01
C HIS A 360 -0.65 2.31 -9.39
N SER A 361 0.60 2.74 -9.61
CA SER A 361 1.67 1.86 -10.12
C SER A 361 2.06 0.73 -9.17
N VAL A 362 1.60 0.79 -7.91
CA VAL A 362 1.87 -0.21 -6.88
C VAL A 362 0.62 -0.54 -6.07
N ALA A 363 0.61 -1.75 -5.50
CA ALA A 363 -0.41 -2.23 -4.58
C ALA A 363 0.22 -2.70 -3.26
N LYS A 364 -0.62 -2.99 -2.25
CA LYS A 364 -0.19 -3.47 -0.92
C LYS A 364 0.93 -2.60 -0.31
N ASP A 365 0.68 -1.31 -0.23
CA ASP A 365 1.63 -0.33 0.33
C ASP A 365 2.99 -0.29 -0.40
N GLY A 366 2.99 -0.58 -1.71
CA GLY A 366 4.19 -0.54 -2.55
C GLY A 366 4.97 -1.85 -2.66
N GLU A 367 4.42 -2.94 -2.14
CA GLU A 367 5.08 -4.26 -2.23
C GLU A 367 4.96 -4.90 -3.61
N ILE A 368 3.93 -4.56 -4.37
CA ILE A 368 3.57 -5.22 -5.62
C ILE A 368 3.42 -4.17 -6.71
N SER A 369 4.09 -4.39 -7.85
CA SER A 369 3.82 -3.60 -9.05
C SER A 369 2.47 -3.97 -9.66
N THR A 370 1.72 -2.98 -10.11
CA THR A 370 0.48 -3.16 -10.88
C THR A 370 0.73 -3.14 -12.38
N VAL A 371 1.89 -2.60 -12.80
CA VAL A 371 2.47 -2.85 -14.12
C VAL A 371 3.28 -4.14 -14.02
N VAL A 372 2.89 -5.18 -14.75
CA VAL A 372 3.46 -6.53 -14.61
C VAL A 372 3.99 -7.06 -15.95
N PRO A 373 4.94 -8.01 -15.96
CA PRO A 373 5.43 -8.59 -17.22
C PRO A 373 4.34 -9.29 -18.02
N MET A 374 3.49 -10.05 -17.34
CA MET A 374 2.29 -10.71 -17.83
C MET A 374 1.24 -10.62 -16.72
N LEU A 375 -0.04 -10.53 -17.06
CA LEU A 375 -1.11 -10.58 -16.06
C LEU A 375 -0.94 -11.82 -15.19
N ASN A 376 -1.29 -11.68 -13.90
CA ASN A 376 -1.19 -12.79 -12.96
C ASN A 376 -1.95 -14.01 -13.48
N GLU A 377 -1.43 -15.20 -13.16
CA GLU A 377 -2.07 -16.46 -13.55
C GLU A 377 -3.55 -16.49 -13.12
N GLY A 378 -4.43 -16.80 -14.07
CA GLY A 378 -5.89 -16.80 -13.87
C GLY A 378 -6.54 -15.41 -13.89
N ALA A 379 -5.80 -14.33 -14.09
CA ALA A 379 -6.38 -12.99 -14.22
C ALA A 379 -7.17 -12.86 -15.53
N GLN A 380 -8.33 -12.24 -15.46
CA GLN A 380 -9.21 -12.07 -16.61
C GLN A 380 -8.87 -10.77 -17.34
N VAL A 381 -8.72 -10.86 -18.68
CA VAL A 381 -8.48 -9.67 -19.51
C VAL A 381 -9.77 -8.88 -19.65
N THR A 382 -9.82 -7.69 -19.08
CA THR A 382 -10.95 -6.77 -19.20
C THR A 382 -10.89 -5.95 -20.47
N VAL A 383 -9.70 -5.40 -20.79
CA VAL A 383 -9.44 -4.68 -22.05
C VAL A 383 -8.25 -5.35 -22.74
N ALA A 384 -8.48 -5.87 -23.92
CA ALA A 384 -7.44 -6.53 -24.70
C ALA A 384 -6.41 -5.52 -25.24
N SER A 385 -5.18 -5.98 -25.47
CA SER A 385 -4.07 -5.09 -25.85
C SER A 385 -4.34 -4.21 -27.06
N GLN A 386 -5.07 -4.70 -28.08
CA GLN A 386 -5.44 -3.95 -29.27
C GLN A 386 -6.43 -2.80 -29.00
N ASP A 387 -7.20 -2.93 -27.92
CA ASP A 387 -8.19 -1.92 -27.54
C ASP A 387 -7.60 -0.86 -26.59
N VAL A 388 -6.45 -1.07 -25.97
CA VAL A 388 -5.85 -0.11 -25.00
C VAL A 388 -5.16 1.03 -25.73
N ASP A 389 -5.59 2.25 -25.40
CA ASP A 389 -5.10 3.50 -26.00
C ASP A 389 -4.02 4.16 -25.11
N THR A 390 -4.40 4.60 -23.91
CA THR A 390 -3.51 5.34 -23.00
C THR A 390 -3.58 4.75 -21.60
N VAL A 391 -2.41 4.59 -20.95
CA VAL A 391 -2.28 4.16 -19.54
C VAL A 391 -1.64 5.28 -18.74
N VAL A 392 -2.22 5.64 -17.59
CA VAL A 392 -1.73 6.71 -16.71
C VAL A 392 -1.50 6.18 -15.30
N THR A 393 -0.33 6.49 -14.76
CA THR A 393 0.00 6.26 -13.35
C THR A 393 0.48 7.57 -12.71
N GLU A 394 0.79 7.57 -11.43
CA GLU A 394 1.39 8.72 -10.74
C GLU A 394 2.80 9.08 -11.26
N PHE A 395 3.37 8.26 -12.16
CA PHE A 395 4.68 8.51 -12.79
C PHE A 395 4.57 8.97 -14.25
N GLY A 396 3.36 9.25 -14.77
CA GLY A 396 3.15 9.83 -16.08
C GLY A 396 2.20 9.05 -16.98
N VAL A 397 2.31 9.34 -18.27
CA VAL A 397 1.41 8.89 -19.35
C VAL A 397 2.15 7.93 -20.29
N ALA A 398 1.56 6.77 -20.57
CA ALA A 398 2.00 5.82 -21.57
C ALA A 398 0.96 5.74 -22.70
N GLU A 399 1.25 6.35 -23.84
CA GLU A 399 0.44 6.22 -25.04
C GLU A 399 0.78 4.91 -25.76
N LEU A 400 -0.21 4.06 -26.00
CA LEU A 400 -0.02 2.71 -26.54
C LEU A 400 -0.66 2.51 -27.90
N LYS A 401 -1.65 3.31 -28.27
CA LYS A 401 -2.37 3.19 -29.53
C LYS A 401 -1.44 3.30 -30.73
N GLY A 402 -1.53 2.34 -31.66
CA GLY A 402 -0.71 2.30 -32.87
C GLY A 402 0.76 1.97 -32.67
N ARG A 403 1.21 1.69 -31.43
CA ARG A 403 2.61 1.32 -31.13
C ARG A 403 2.82 -0.19 -31.22
N CYS A 404 4.00 -0.61 -31.66
CA CYS A 404 4.44 -2.00 -31.60
C CYS A 404 4.66 -2.44 -30.15
N VAL A 405 4.73 -3.78 -29.93
CA VAL A 405 4.91 -4.35 -28.58
C VAL A 405 6.16 -3.79 -27.87
N LYS A 406 7.27 -3.64 -28.58
CA LYS A 406 8.49 -3.04 -28.01
C LYS A 406 8.24 -1.63 -27.46
N ASP A 407 7.62 -0.76 -28.24
CA ASP A 407 7.40 0.63 -27.84
C ASP A 407 6.34 0.74 -26.73
N ARG A 408 5.35 -0.16 -26.71
CA ARG A 408 4.37 -0.31 -25.62
C ARG A 408 5.06 -0.72 -24.33
N THR A 409 5.90 -1.75 -24.39
CA THR A 409 6.69 -2.23 -23.24
C THR A 409 7.52 -1.11 -22.63
N GLU A 410 8.27 -0.37 -23.45
CA GLU A 410 9.08 0.77 -23.00
C GLU A 410 8.23 1.89 -22.38
N ALA A 411 7.08 2.19 -22.97
CA ALA A 411 6.16 3.20 -22.44
C ALA A 411 5.58 2.79 -21.07
N LEU A 412 5.18 1.52 -20.91
CA LEU A 412 4.62 0.98 -19.67
C LEU A 412 5.69 0.88 -18.57
N ILE A 413 6.92 0.49 -18.91
CA ILE A 413 8.03 0.48 -17.94
C ILE A 413 8.31 1.91 -17.43
N ARG A 414 8.23 2.94 -18.28
CA ARG A 414 8.45 4.33 -17.85
C ARG A 414 7.44 4.82 -16.84
N VAL A 415 6.18 4.39 -16.93
CA VAL A 415 5.11 4.78 -15.99
C VAL A 415 4.97 3.82 -14.81
N ALA A 416 5.69 2.69 -14.78
CA ALA A 416 5.78 1.84 -13.61
C ALA A 416 6.54 2.54 -12.47
N HIS A 417 6.32 2.09 -11.25
CA HIS A 417 7.08 2.56 -10.08
C HIS A 417 8.59 2.37 -10.31
N PRO A 418 9.44 3.35 -10.02
CA PRO A 418 10.87 3.31 -10.30
C PRO A 418 11.57 2.04 -9.81
N ASP A 419 11.21 1.55 -8.62
CA ASP A 419 11.82 0.36 -8.00
C ASP A 419 11.58 -0.93 -8.80
N PHE A 420 10.52 -0.99 -9.61
CA PHE A 420 10.18 -2.17 -10.42
C PHE A 420 10.64 -2.09 -11.87
N ARG A 421 11.09 -0.93 -12.35
CA ARG A 421 11.50 -0.75 -13.76
C ARG A 421 12.66 -1.68 -14.19
N PRO A 422 13.72 -1.89 -13.38
CA PRO A 422 14.78 -2.84 -13.73
C PRO A 422 14.26 -4.27 -13.88
N TRP A 423 13.47 -4.73 -12.91
CA TRP A 423 12.83 -6.05 -12.96
C TRP A 423 11.93 -6.21 -14.19
N LEU A 424 11.10 -5.22 -14.51
CA LEU A 424 10.23 -5.28 -15.68
C LEU A 424 11.03 -5.38 -16.99
N ARG A 425 12.20 -4.73 -17.10
CA ARG A 425 13.09 -4.85 -18.25
C ARG A 425 13.68 -6.26 -18.35
N ASP A 426 14.21 -6.77 -17.24
CA ASP A 426 14.80 -8.10 -17.20
C ASP A 426 13.77 -9.17 -17.55
N GLU A 427 12.56 -9.07 -17.05
CA GLU A 427 11.46 -9.96 -17.37
C GLU A 427 10.99 -9.84 -18.84
N ALA A 428 10.91 -8.62 -19.38
CA ALA A 428 10.58 -8.41 -20.79
C ALA A 428 11.57 -9.10 -21.73
N GLU A 429 12.86 -9.07 -21.42
CA GLU A 429 13.91 -9.77 -22.16
C GLU A 429 13.83 -11.29 -21.94
N ARG A 430 13.68 -11.75 -20.70
CA ARG A 430 13.56 -13.18 -20.36
C ARG A 430 12.39 -13.85 -21.06
N LEU A 431 11.25 -13.18 -21.09
CA LEU A 431 10.01 -13.64 -21.74
C LEU A 431 10.00 -13.40 -23.25
N LYS A 432 11.04 -12.76 -23.80
CA LYS A 432 11.16 -12.41 -25.23
C LYS A 432 10.00 -11.50 -25.70
N ILE A 433 9.41 -10.73 -24.83
CA ILE A 433 8.41 -9.71 -25.17
C ILE A 433 9.07 -8.63 -26.02
N VAL A 434 10.29 -8.23 -25.63
CA VAL A 434 11.18 -7.38 -26.43
C VAL A 434 12.32 -8.28 -26.92
N PRO A 435 12.34 -8.69 -28.21
CA PRO A 435 13.43 -9.48 -28.71
C PRO A 435 14.72 -8.65 -28.65
N ARG A 436 15.79 -9.27 -28.15
CA ARG A 436 17.15 -8.73 -28.36
C ARG A 436 17.31 -8.43 -29.83
N LEU A 437 17.67 -7.22 -30.19
CA LEU A 437 18.04 -6.88 -31.54
C LEU A 437 19.34 -7.65 -31.87
N VAL A 438 19.20 -8.83 -32.48
CA VAL A 438 20.29 -9.50 -33.12
C VAL A 438 20.44 -8.82 -34.49
N VAL A 439 21.26 -7.77 -34.56
CA VAL A 439 21.76 -7.29 -35.83
C VAL A 439 22.85 -8.27 -36.22
N PRO A 440 22.73 -9.02 -37.35
CA PRO A 440 23.80 -9.90 -37.78
C PRO A 440 25.09 -9.09 -37.96
N GLY A 441 26.13 -9.38 -37.14
CA GLY A 441 27.41 -8.65 -37.14
C GLY A 441 27.45 -7.46 -36.19
N PHE A 442 26.38 -7.12 -35.47
CA PHE A 442 26.39 -6.14 -34.39
C PHE A 442 25.70 -6.78 -33.18
N GLU A 443 26.46 -7.55 -32.42
CA GLU A 443 26.07 -7.77 -31.02
C GLU A 443 26.22 -6.43 -30.33
N LEU A 444 25.09 -5.79 -29.96
CA LEU A 444 25.07 -4.92 -28.81
C LEU A 444 25.34 -5.87 -27.63
N GLU A 445 26.62 -6.17 -27.42
CA GLU A 445 27.06 -6.69 -26.16
C GLU A 445 26.64 -5.67 -25.10
N ARG A 446 25.56 -5.96 -24.36
CA ARG A 446 25.71 -5.68 -22.93
C ARG A 446 26.99 -6.43 -22.58
N PRO A 447 28.01 -5.76 -22.03
CA PRO A 447 29.21 -6.49 -21.65
C PRO A 447 28.69 -7.70 -20.84
N PRO A 448 29.13 -8.92 -21.19
CA PRO A 448 28.68 -10.09 -20.46
C PRO A 448 28.89 -9.75 -18.99
N ARG A 449 27.86 -10.01 -18.14
CA ARG A 449 28.01 -9.84 -16.70
C ARG A 449 29.29 -10.58 -16.34
N ARG A 450 30.37 -9.83 -16.13
CA ARG A 450 31.70 -10.38 -15.86
C ARG A 450 31.94 -10.35 -14.38
N ALA A 451 32.74 -11.23 -13.88
CA ALA A 451 33.41 -11.03 -12.61
C ALA A 451 34.19 -9.71 -12.70
N THR A 452 33.75 -8.68 -12.03
CA THR A 452 34.31 -7.32 -12.12
C THR A 452 35.19 -6.98 -10.91
N ALA A 453 35.01 -7.73 -9.81
CA ALA A 453 35.75 -7.61 -8.56
C ALA A 453 35.68 -8.95 -7.79
N PRO A 454 36.57 -9.18 -6.82
CA PRO A 454 36.38 -10.27 -5.87
C PRO A 454 34.97 -10.25 -5.28
N GLY A 455 34.30 -11.40 -5.21
CA GLY A 455 32.92 -11.53 -4.72
C GLY A 455 31.83 -11.15 -5.71
N VAL A 456 32.17 -10.73 -6.93
CA VAL A 456 31.19 -10.42 -7.98
C VAL A 456 31.34 -11.39 -9.13
N THR A 457 30.31 -12.20 -9.36
CA THR A 457 30.25 -13.10 -10.51
C THR A 457 29.25 -12.57 -11.56
N ALA A 458 28.99 -13.33 -12.61
CA ALA A 458 27.89 -13.03 -13.54
C ALA A 458 26.51 -13.12 -12.88
N GLU A 459 26.37 -13.92 -11.82
CA GLU A 459 25.10 -14.33 -11.24
C GLU A 459 24.94 -13.86 -9.78
N THR A 460 26.04 -13.64 -9.03
CA THR A 460 26.01 -13.36 -7.60
C THR A 460 26.88 -12.18 -7.20
N ILE A 461 26.51 -11.54 -6.07
CA ILE A 461 27.33 -10.60 -5.30
C ILE A 461 27.47 -11.18 -3.90
N ARG A 462 28.69 -11.57 -3.52
CA ARG A 462 28.98 -12.11 -2.18
C ARG A 462 29.27 -11.01 -1.21
N LEU A 463 28.43 -10.89 -0.17
CA LEU A 463 28.65 -10.03 0.98
C LEU A 463 29.00 -10.88 2.18
N GLY A 464 29.87 -10.39 3.06
CA GLY A 464 30.26 -11.06 4.29
C GLY A 464 29.76 -10.33 5.52
N THR A 465 29.58 -11.07 6.60
CA THR A 465 29.42 -10.54 7.95
C THR A 465 29.97 -11.51 8.97
N PHE A 466 30.34 -11.01 10.12
CA PHE A 466 30.62 -11.81 11.29
C PHE A 466 29.86 -11.26 12.49
N CYS A 467 29.36 -12.13 13.33
CA CYS A 467 28.58 -11.76 14.50
C CYS A 467 28.55 -12.87 15.53
N ASP A 468 28.25 -12.51 16.75
CA ASP A 468 28.05 -13.48 17.84
C ASP A 468 26.74 -14.27 17.61
N LEU A 469 26.84 -15.57 17.36
CA LEU A 469 25.70 -16.48 17.26
C LEU A 469 25.68 -17.54 18.36
N SER A 470 26.80 -17.74 19.08
CA SER A 470 26.96 -18.77 20.09
C SER A 470 27.48 -18.27 21.45
N GLY A 471 27.89 -17.00 21.54
CA GLY A 471 28.47 -16.37 22.72
C GLY A 471 27.48 -15.53 23.53
N PRO A 472 28.01 -14.62 24.40
CA PRO A 472 27.23 -13.88 25.39
C PRO A 472 26.23 -12.85 24.75
N ASN A 473 26.49 -12.40 23.51
CA ASN A 473 25.66 -11.47 22.80
C ASN A 473 24.88 -12.10 21.62
N ALA A 474 24.72 -13.42 21.62
CA ALA A 474 24.08 -14.17 20.54
C ALA A 474 22.65 -13.68 20.19
N ALA A 475 21.89 -13.19 21.18
CA ALA A 475 20.57 -12.61 20.95
C ALA A 475 20.64 -11.37 20.05
N LEU A 476 21.67 -10.51 20.23
CA LEU A 476 21.90 -9.32 19.41
C LEU A 476 22.32 -9.72 17.98
N GLY A 477 23.23 -10.69 17.87
CA GLY A 477 23.70 -11.20 16.58
C GLY A 477 22.57 -11.81 15.75
N LEU A 478 21.78 -12.68 16.37
CA LEU A 478 20.62 -13.30 15.73
C LEU A 478 19.57 -12.26 15.30
N ALA A 479 19.33 -11.24 16.13
CA ALA A 479 18.39 -10.17 15.77
C ALA A 479 18.87 -9.36 14.56
N ALA A 480 20.15 -8.99 14.52
CA ALA A 480 20.75 -8.30 13.38
C ALA A 480 20.71 -9.17 12.10
N LEU A 481 21.09 -10.47 12.23
CA LEU A 481 21.07 -11.44 11.12
C LEU A 481 19.69 -11.56 10.49
N ARG A 482 18.63 -11.62 11.31
CA ARG A 482 17.25 -11.66 10.83
C ARG A 482 16.91 -10.39 10.01
N GLY A 483 17.36 -9.23 10.47
CA GLY A 483 17.12 -7.95 9.80
C GLY A 483 17.69 -7.92 8.39
N TYR A 484 19.01 -8.18 8.23
CA TYR A 484 19.62 -8.11 6.90
C TYR A 484 19.23 -9.27 6.00
N SER A 485 18.99 -10.48 6.53
CA SER A 485 18.49 -11.59 5.75
C SER A 485 17.10 -11.32 5.16
N ALA A 486 16.22 -10.67 5.90
CA ALA A 486 14.89 -10.29 5.41
C ALA A 486 14.97 -9.28 4.25
N GLN A 487 15.95 -8.37 4.29
CA GLN A 487 16.13 -7.38 3.22
C GLN A 487 16.80 -7.98 1.98
N TYR A 488 17.82 -8.82 2.13
CA TYR A 488 18.49 -9.43 0.98
C TYR A 488 17.60 -10.43 0.25
N GLU A 489 16.85 -11.24 0.98
CA GLU A 489 15.85 -12.13 0.37
C GLU A 489 14.80 -11.34 -0.42
N HIS A 490 14.36 -10.20 0.11
CA HIS A 490 13.48 -9.32 -0.64
C HIS A 490 14.15 -8.77 -1.90
N ALA A 491 15.41 -8.31 -1.81
CA ALA A 491 16.12 -7.84 -2.98
C ALA A 491 16.27 -8.95 -4.04
N ASN A 492 16.59 -10.17 -3.62
CA ASN A 492 16.75 -11.33 -4.50
C ASN A 492 15.43 -11.77 -5.13
N HIS A 493 14.34 -11.73 -4.37
CA HIS A 493 12.99 -12.02 -4.89
C HIS A 493 12.62 -11.11 -6.09
N TRP A 494 13.14 -9.88 -6.11
CA TRP A 494 12.93 -8.92 -7.19
C TRP A 494 14.10 -8.86 -8.20
N GLY A 495 14.83 -9.95 -8.36
CA GLY A 495 15.89 -10.08 -9.35
C GLY A 495 17.27 -9.57 -8.89
N GLY A 496 17.46 -9.35 -7.60
CA GLY A 496 18.74 -8.96 -7.02
C GLY A 496 19.18 -7.53 -7.35
N VAL A 497 20.48 -7.33 -7.53
CA VAL A 497 21.07 -6.05 -7.96
C VAL A 497 21.75 -6.21 -9.30
N HIS A 498 21.33 -5.46 -10.30
CA HIS A 498 21.77 -5.59 -11.70
C HIS A 498 21.66 -7.02 -12.23
N GLY A 499 20.58 -7.75 -11.77
CA GLY A 499 20.32 -9.13 -12.13
C GLY A 499 21.28 -10.15 -11.51
N ARG A 500 21.99 -9.78 -10.45
CA ARG A 500 22.81 -10.68 -9.63
C ARG A 500 22.14 -10.89 -8.29
N GLU A 501 22.10 -12.11 -7.80
CA GLU A 501 21.62 -12.42 -6.46
C GLU A 501 22.66 -11.99 -5.40
N ILE A 502 22.20 -11.50 -4.26
CA ILE A 502 23.05 -11.23 -3.11
C ILE A 502 23.18 -12.52 -2.31
N GLU A 503 24.38 -13.02 -2.21
CA GLU A 503 24.78 -14.13 -1.34
C GLU A 503 25.41 -13.57 -0.08
N LEU A 504 24.81 -13.83 1.10
CA LEU A 504 25.36 -13.41 2.38
C LEU A 504 26.08 -14.58 3.06
N ILE A 505 27.37 -14.41 3.29
CA ILE A 505 28.20 -15.37 4.05
C ILE A 505 28.34 -14.87 5.49
N VAL A 506 27.96 -15.71 6.45
CA VAL A 506 27.91 -15.37 7.87
C VAL A 506 28.90 -16.24 8.64
N GLU A 507 29.76 -15.61 9.44
CA GLU A 507 30.67 -16.28 10.34
C GLU A 507 30.29 -16.02 11.82
N ASP A 508 30.31 -17.08 12.62
CA ASP A 508 30.10 -17.00 14.07
C ASP A 508 31.44 -16.74 14.77
N ASP A 509 31.62 -15.56 15.30
CA ASP A 509 32.82 -15.18 16.04
C ASP A 509 32.73 -15.37 17.58
N GLY A 510 31.52 -15.68 18.10
CA GLY A 510 31.29 -15.84 19.53
C GLY A 510 31.68 -14.65 20.38
N PHE A 511 31.71 -13.44 19.78
CA PHE A 511 32.18 -12.20 20.39
C PHE A 511 33.65 -12.22 20.84
N ASP A 512 34.49 -13.09 20.22
CA ASP A 512 35.91 -13.22 20.50
C ASP A 512 36.75 -12.53 19.42
N PRO A 513 37.61 -11.53 19.79
CA PRO A 513 38.43 -10.80 18.81
C PRO A 513 39.39 -11.70 17.99
N ALA A 514 39.88 -12.78 18.56
CA ALA A 514 40.76 -13.72 17.84
C ALA A 514 39.97 -14.56 16.82
N ARG A 515 38.76 -15.00 17.19
CA ARG A 515 37.86 -15.69 16.24
C ARG A 515 37.37 -14.73 15.14
N SER A 516 37.08 -13.47 15.47
CA SER A 516 36.68 -12.46 14.46
C SER A 516 37.77 -12.27 13.43
N ARG A 517 39.05 -12.28 13.84
CA ARG A 517 40.20 -12.19 12.93
C ARG A 517 40.23 -13.37 11.94
N LEU A 518 40.09 -14.58 12.43
CA LEU A 518 40.04 -15.80 11.60
C LEU A 518 38.81 -15.82 10.67
N ALA A 519 37.68 -15.37 11.17
CA ALA A 519 36.44 -15.26 10.38
C ALA A 519 36.62 -14.29 9.20
N VAL A 520 37.20 -13.14 9.42
CA VAL A 520 37.42 -12.13 8.38
C VAL A 520 38.48 -12.60 7.37
N GLU A 521 39.56 -13.23 7.82
CA GLU A 521 40.55 -13.83 6.90
C GLU A 521 39.89 -14.87 5.98
N LYS A 522 39.02 -15.73 6.53
CA LYS A 522 38.25 -16.69 5.74
C LYS A 522 37.33 -16.00 4.73
N LEU A 523 36.53 -15.03 5.17
CA LEU A 523 35.62 -14.28 4.32
C LEU A 523 36.34 -13.58 3.14
N VAL A 524 37.52 -13.01 3.39
CA VAL A 524 38.26 -12.24 2.39
C VAL A 524 39.08 -13.12 1.47
N GLU A 525 39.84 -14.11 2.01
CA GLU A 525 40.85 -14.85 1.27
C GLU A 525 40.30 -16.15 0.65
N ARG A 526 39.29 -16.78 1.29
CA ARG A 526 38.73 -18.04 0.84
C ARG A 526 37.40 -17.86 0.14
N ASP A 527 36.49 -17.07 0.77
CA ASP A 527 35.13 -16.88 0.26
C ASP A 527 35.07 -15.70 -0.74
N GLU A 528 36.14 -14.92 -0.81
CA GLU A 528 36.34 -13.81 -1.76
C GLU A 528 35.15 -12.82 -1.76
N ILE A 529 34.74 -12.37 -0.58
CA ILE A 529 33.60 -11.44 -0.46
C ILE A 529 33.87 -10.10 -1.12
N PHE A 530 32.81 -9.43 -1.62
CA PHE A 530 32.89 -8.08 -2.19
C PHE A 530 33.02 -6.99 -1.11
N ALA A 531 32.19 -7.06 -0.06
CA ALA A 531 32.15 -6.11 1.05
C ALA A 531 31.70 -6.80 2.34
N ILE A 532 32.00 -6.19 3.48
CA ILE A 532 31.47 -6.59 4.79
C ILE A 532 30.29 -5.68 5.14
N VAL A 533 29.22 -6.25 5.66
CA VAL A 533 28.00 -5.51 6.05
C VAL A 533 27.59 -5.85 7.47
N SER A 534 27.45 -4.82 8.29
CA SER A 534 26.92 -4.85 9.66
C SER A 534 27.60 -5.87 10.61
N PRO A 535 28.96 -5.96 10.61
CA PRO A 535 29.66 -6.84 11.54
C PRO A 535 29.43 -6.39 12.98
N LEU A 536 29.13 -7.34 13.89
CA LEU A 536 28.67 -7.05 15.25
C LEU A 536 29.83 -6.89 16.23
N GLY A 537 29.78 -5.84 17.04
CA GLY A 537 30.60 -5.65 18.24
C GLY A 537 31.72 -4.63 18.07
N THR A 538 32.10 -3.99 19.14
CA THR A 538 33.16 -2.96 19.15
C THR A 538 34.56 -3.61 19.16
N VAL A 539 34.82 -4.49 20.10
CA VAL A 539 36.13 -5.15 20.25
C VAL A 539 36.44 -6.09 19.08
N THR A 540 35.43 -6.76 18.54
CA THR A 540 35.51 -7.68 17.39
C THR A 540 35.85 -6.92 16.12
N ASN A 541 35.18 -5.78 15.86
CA ASN A 541 35.50 -4.92 14.72
C ASN A 541 36.88 -4.26 14.82
N LEU A 542 37.30 -3.84 16.00
CA LEU A 542 38.63 -3.30 16.20
C LEU A 542 39.74 -4.30 15.88
N ALA A 543 39.57 -5.57 16.24
CA ALA A 543 40.53 -6.63 15.95
C ALA A 543 40.81 -6.88 14.48
N VAL A 544 39.91 -6.47 13.60
CA VAL A 544 39.99 -6.66 12.14
C VAL A 544 40.19 -5.37 11.35
N LEU A 545 40.18 -4.20 12.03
CA LEU A 545 40.20 -2.89 11.40
C LEU A 545 41.40 -2.72 10.46
N ASP A 546 42.62 -2.91 10.94
CA ASP A 546 43.84 -2.71 10.16
C ASP A 546 43.91 -3.65 8.95
N TYR A 547 43.49 -4.92 9.14
CA TYR A 547 43.43 -5.91 8.05
C TYR A 547 42.49 -5.50 6.92
N LEU A 548 41.31 -4.96 7.26
CA LEU A 548 40.32 -4.53 6.28
C LEU A 548 40.72 -3.22 5.59
N LEU A 549 41.41 -2.32 6.31
CA LEU A 549 41.98 -1.08 5.76
C LEU A 549 43.08 -1.40 4.74
N GLU A 550 44.04 -2.24 5.08
CA GLU A 550 45.15 -2.63 4.19
C GLU A 550 44.67 -3.25 2.87
N ARG A 551 43.57 -4.06 2.94
CA ARG A 551 43.01 -4.75 1.77
C ARG A 551 41.91 -3.95 1.08
N GLN A 552 41.60 -2.76 1.54
CA GLN A 552 40.58 -1.87 1.00
C GLN A 552 39.21 -2.55 0.85
N ILE A 553 38.84 -3.38 1.84
CA ILE A 553 37.53 -4.02 1.86
C ILE A 553 36.49 -3.01 2.34
N PRO A 554 35.43 -2.72 1.56
CA PRO A 554 34.35 -1.85 2.02
C PRO A 554 33.62 -2.44 3.23
N VAL A 555 33.41 -1.64 4.26
CA VAL A 555 32.66 -2.02 5.47
C VAL A 555 31.47 -1.06 5.61
N VAL A 556 30.27 -1.61 5.49
CA VAL A 556 29.03 -0.84 5.56
C VAL A 556 28.35 -1.09 6.91
N SER A 557 28.14 -0.03 7.66
CA SER A 557 27.43 -0.06 8.93
C SER A 557 28.02 -1.05 9.96
N PRO A 558 29.29 -0.90 10.39
CA PRO A 558 29.74 -1.64 11.56
C PRO A 558 28.69 -1.56 12.66
N HIS A 559 28.26 -2.69 13.22
CA HIS A 559 27.23 -2.70 14.26
C HIS A 559 27.84 -2.35 15.62
N SER A 560 28.43 -1.15 15.65
CA SER A 560 29.14 -0.50 16.74
C SER A 560 29.12 1.00 16.53
N GLY A 561 28.88 1.76 17.60
CA GLY A 561 28.88 3.22 17.59
C GLY A 561 30.24 3.84 17.90
N LEU A 562 31.35 3.10 17.82
CA LEU A 562 32.66 3.68 18.12
C LEU A 562 33.01 4.77 17.09
N SER A 563 33.44 5.94 17.57
CA SER A 563 33.71 7.09 16.69
C SER A 563 34.85 6.84 15.70
N VAL A 564 35.74 5.92 16.00
CA VAL A 564 36.88 5.54 15.14
C VAL A 564 36.51 5.11 13.75
N TRP A 565 35.25 4.65 13.51
CA TRP A 565 34.78 4.23 12.17
C TRP A 565 34.73 5.36 11.15
N ALA A 566 34.47 6.59 11.61
CA ALA A 566 34.33 7.76 10.75
C ALA A 566 35.24 8.92 11.13
N SER A 567 35.92 8.88 12.29
CA SER A 567 36.83 9.93 12.77
C SER A 567 38.10 9.34 13.43
N PRO A 568 39.30 9.53 12.86
CA PRO A 568 39.53 10.14 11.56
C PRO A 568 38.93 9.34 10.39
N LEU A 569 38.63 10.01 9.27
CA LEU A 569 37.99 9.39 8.12
C LEU A 569 38.77 8.15 7.64
N LYS A 570 38.02 7.06 7.42
CA LYS A 570 38.48 5.82 6.80
C LYS A 570 37.66 5.57 5.55
N ARG A 571 38.26 5.75 4.39
CA ARG A 571 37.54 5.80 3.13
C ARG A 571 36.67 4.54 2.81
N ASN A 572 37.05 3.39 3.31
CA ASN A 572 36.32 2.14 3.10
C ASN A 572 35.32 1.80 4.22
N TYR A 573 35.13 2.67 5.24
CA TYR A 573 34.17 2.48 6.34
C TYR A 573 33.05 3.51 6.27
N PHE A 574 31.82 3.05 6.35
CA PHE A 574 30.61 3.87 6.34
C PHE A 574 29.79 3.60 7.60
N ALA A 575 29.84 4.48 8.56
CA ALA A 575 29.09 4.35 9.81
C ALA A 575 27.61 4.69 9.57
N LEU A 576 26.68 3.84 10.04
CA LEU A 576 25.25 4.14 10.01
C LEU A 576 24.74 4.63 11.35
N GLN A 577 25.30 4.08 12.41
CA GLN A 577 24.88 4.34 13.80
C GLN A 577 25.45 5.68 14.30
N PRO A 578 24.75 6.37 15.22
CA PRO A 578 25.36 7.47 15.96
C PRO A 578 26.59 6.99 16.75
N SER A 579 27.61 7.84 16.86
CA SER A 579 28.74 7.46 17.69
C SER A 579 28.37 7.42 19.18
N TYR A 580 29.13 6.62 19.95
CA TYR A 580 28.97 6.59 21.41
C TYR A 580 29.23 7.95 22.05
N GLN A 581 30.06 8.79 21.41
CA GLN A 581 30.23 10.19 21.82
C GLN A 581 28.93 10.98 21.69
N VAL A 582 28.24 10.87 20.54
CA VAL A 582 26.94 11.52 20.32
C VAL A 582 25.90 10.97 21.29
N GLU A 583 25.85 9.65 21.49
CA GLU A 583 24.91 9.04 22.41
C GLU A 583 25.14 9.48 23.85
N GLY A 584 26.38 9.42 24.33
CA GLY A 584 26.76 9.86 25.68
C GLY A 584 26.36 11.31 25.96
N GLN A 585 26.62 12.22 25.01
CA GLN A 585 26.19 13.62 25.11
C GLN A 585 24.65 13.76 25.14
N LEU A 586 23.94 13.05 24.29
CA LEU A 586 22.47 13.08 24.27
C LEU A 586 21.85 12.54 25.56
N LEU A 587 22.40 11.44 26.11
CA LEU A 587 21.99 10.88 27.38
C LEU A 587 22.22 11.86 28.54
N ALA A 588 23.37 12.55 28.56
CA ALA A 588 23.67 13.55 29.58
C ALA A 588 22.73 14.75 29.48
N GLN A 589 22.50 15.29 28.30
CA GLN A 589 21.55 16.37 28.10
C GLN A 589 20.13 15.96 28.51
N TYR A 590 19.70 14.73 28.18
CA TYR A 590 18.42 14.21 28.61
C TYR A 590 18.31 14.07 30.13
N ALA A 591 19.33 13.56 30.79
CA ALA A 591 19.39 13.45 32.26
C ALA A 591 19.29 14.82 32.94
N LEU A 592 19.99 15.82 32.42
CA LEU A 592 20.01 17.17 33.00
C LEU A 592 18.75 17.99 32.73
N ASP A 593 18.24 17.95 31.51
CA ASP A 593 17.16 18.82 31.05
C ASP A 593 15.76 18.24 31.33
N GLU A 594 15.59 16.95 31.06
CA GLU A 594 14.28 16.30 31.15
C GLU A 594 14.06 15.65 32.50
N LEU A 595 15.04 14.86 32.99
CA LEU A 595 14.95 14.20 34.31
C LEU A 595 15.38 15.12 35.45
N ARG A 596 16.09 16.21 35.16
CA ARG A 596 16.61 17.18 36.11
C ARG A 596 17.48 16.56 37.20
N SER A 597 18.17 15.48 36.84
CA SER A 597 19.01 14.73 37.74
C SER A 597 20.28 15.52 38.14
N ARG A 598 20.69 15.37 39.41
CA ARG A 598 21.87 16.06 39.97
C ARG A 598 22.84 15.14 40.67
N ARG A 599 22.39 14.00 41.15
CA ARG A 599 23.21 12.96 41.80
C ARG A 599 23.23 11.73 40.91
N ILE A 600 24.15 11.71 39.97
CA ILE A 600 24.19 10.70 38.92
C ILE A 600 25.31 9.70 39.23
N ALA A 601 24.96 8.41 39.26
CA ALA A 601 25.94 7.32 39.31
C ALA A 601 26.03 6.64 37.96
N LEU A 602 27.16 6.02 37.66
CA LEU A 602 27.44 5.34 36.40
C LEU A 602 27.76 3.88 36.66
N PHE A 603 27.14 2.99 35.86
CA PHE A 603 27.47 1.57 35.81
C PHE A 603 27.84 1.22 34.35
N ALA A 604 29.08 0.86 34.12
CA ALA A 604 29.62 0.72 32.78
C ALA A 604 30.52 -0.49 32.60
N VAL A 605 30.53 -1.07 31.40
CA VAL A 605 31.50 -2.10 31.02
C VAL A 605 32.87 -1.47 30.76
N ASP A 606 33.94 -2.11 31.24
CA ASP A 606 35.32 -1.64 31.04
C ASP A 606 35.89 -2.13 29.70
N ASP A 607 35.37 -1.59 28.62
CA ASP A 607 35.88 -1.75 27.25
C ASP A 607 35.68 -0.46 26.46
N GLN A 608 36.09 -0.42 25.18
CA GLN A 608 36.01 0.77 24.34
C GLN A 608 34.56 1.28 24.15
N PHE A 609 33.55 0.42 24.19
CA PHE A 609 32.15 0.83 24.16
C PHE A 609 31.78 1.64 25.41
N GLY A 610 32.04 1.07 26.60
CA GLY A 610 31.75 1.73 27.87
C GLY A 610 32.58 3.01 28.06
N GLN A 611 33.88 2.94 27.79
CA GLN A 611 34.83 4.04 27.99
C GLN A 611 34.47 5.27 27.14
N GLU A 612 34.17 5.11 25.84
CA GLU A 612 33.84 6.24 24.96
C GLU A 612 32.51 6.89 25.33
N GLY A 613 31.46 6.11 25.59
CA GLY A 613 30.16 6.65 25.94
C GLY A 613 30.14 7.34 27.30
N VAL A 614 30.79 6.73 28.31
CA VAL A 614 30.93 7.33 29.65
C VAL A 614 31.76 8.60 29.60
N ALA A 615 32.90 8.62 28.87
CA ALA A 615 33.71 9.83 28.74
C ALA A 615 32.90 10.99 28.14
N ALA A 616 32.10 10.74 27.11
CA ALA A 616 31.26 11.77 26.51
C ALA A 616 30.14 12.24 27.47
N PHE A 617 29.54 11.34 28.22
CA PHE A 617 28.50 11.66 29.21
C PHE A 617 29.11 12.53 30.33
N VAL A 618 30.23 12.14 30.90
CA VAL A 618 30.92 12.87 31.97
C VAL A 618 31.39 14.25 31.51
N ALA A 619 31.92 14.36 30.28
CA ALA A 619 32.31 15.66 29.73
C ALA A 619 31.11 16.62 29.66
N GLU A 620 29.92 16.14 29.35
CA GLU A 620 28.71 16.97 29.32
C GLU A 620 28.21 17.34 30.71
N LEU A 621 28.33 16.43 31.72
CA LEU A 621 28.07 16.75 33.13
C LEU A 621 29.03 17.85 33.64
N ALA A 622 30.31 17.76 33.30
CA ALA A 622 31.31 18.73 33.70
C ALA A 622 31.00 20.14 33.15
N ARG A 623 30.46 20.26 31.94
CA ARG A 623 29.98 21.53 31.39
C ARG A 623 28.85 22.15 32.22
N ALA A 624 28.05 21.29 32.86
CA ALA A 624 26.97 21.70 33.76
C ALA A 624 27.45 21.89 35.21
N GLY A 625 28.77 21.75 35.47
CA GLY A 625 29.35 21.90 36.82
C GLY A 625 29.03 20.70 37.74
N LEU A 626 28.79 19.51 37.18
CA LEU A 626 28.47 18.28 37.91
C LEU A 626 29.53 17.21 37.67
N GLU A 627 29.70 16.33 38.67
CA GLU A 627 30.52 15.13 38.58
C GLU A 627 29.65 13.91 38.99
N PRO A 628 29.94 12.72 38.44
CA PRO A 628 29.29 11.51 38.91
C PRO A 628 29.56 11.26 40.39
N VAL A 629 28.52 10.86 41.17
CA VAL A 629 28.69 10.53 42.58
C VAL A 629 29.35 9.16 42.80
N ALA A 630 29.27 8.28 41.78
CA ALA A 630 30.00 7.02 41.69
C ALA A 630 30.16 6.61 40.23
N THR A 631 31.25 5.89 39.93
CA THR A 631 31.45 5.23 38.63
C THR A 631 31.93 3.81 38.89
N LEU A 632 31.07 2.86 38.59
CA LEU A 632 31.39 1.43 38.70
C LEU A 632 31.73 0.85 37.34
N TRP A 633 32.96 0.38 37.21
CA TRP A 633 33.41 -0.33 36.03
C TRP A 633 33.37 -1.84 36.32
N HIS A 634 32.85 -2.62 35.40
CA HIS A 634 32.83 -4.08 35.47
C HIS A 634 33.49 -4.71 34.24
N ALA A 635 34.18 -5.82 34.41
CA ALA A 635 34.62 -6.63 33.29
C ALA A 635 33.44 -7.39 32.64
N ALA A 636 33.58 -7.70 31.34
CA ALA A 636 32.59 -8.55 30.67
C ALA A 636 32.47 -9.90 31.36
N GLY A 637 31.29 -10.25 31.87
CA GLY A 637 31.00 -11.53 32.53
C GLY A 637 31.18 -11.56 34.07
N ALA A 638 31.49 -10.44 34.75
CA ALA A 638 31.54 -10.36 36.21
C ALA A 638 30.15 -10.49 36.87
N LEU A 639 30.02 -11.36 37.90
CA LEU A 639 28.75 -11.65 38.61
C LEU A 639 28.84 -11.15 40.07
N ALA A 640 28.62 -9.85 40.31
CA ALA A 640 28.62 -9.27 41.67
C ALA A 640 27.44 -8.30 41.86
N ALA A 641 26.24 -8.63 41.32
CA ALA A 641 25.12 -7.71 41.23
C ALA A 641 24.65 -7.15 42.59
N ALA A 642 24.70 -7.91 43.66
CA ALA A 642 24.33 -7.46 44.99
C ALA A 642 25.34 -6.44 45.54
N ASP A 643 26.63 -6.64 45.31
CA ASP A 643 27.67 -5.73 45.74
C ASP A 643 27.60 -4.42 44.97
N TRP A 644 27.34 -4.47 43.68
CA TRP A 644 27.11 -3.26 42.84
C TRP A 644 25.93 -2.44 43.33
N VAL A 645 24.83 -3.09 43.71
CA VAL A 645 23.66 -2.41 44.28
C VAL A 645 23.99 -1.76 45.61
N ALA A 646 24.73 -2.47 46.49
CA ALA A 646 25.14 -1.90 47.78
C ALA A 646 26.02 -0.66 47.62
N GLU A 647 26.98 -0.69 46.69
CA GLU A 647 27.87 0.41 46.42
C GLU A 647 27.13 1.63 45.79
N LEU A 648 26.27 1.38 44.79
CA LEU A 648 25.46 2.43 44.16
C LEU A 648 24.49 3.06 45.15
N SER A 649 23.77 2.22 45.95
CA SER A 649 22.75 2.71 46.87
C SER A 649 23.32 3.54 48.02
N ALA A 650 24.56 3.23 48.49
CA ALA A 650 25.26 4.01 49.49
C ALA A 650 25.49 5.47 49.05
N GLN A 651 25.58 5.74 47.76
CA GLN A 651 25.75 7.07 47.22
C GLN A 651 24.45 7.84 47.02
N GLN A 652 23.29 7.21 47.22
CA GLN A 652 21.97 7.80 47.06
C GLN A 652 21.82 8.61 45.75
N PRO A 653 22.05 8.01 44.58
CA PRO A 653 21.87 8.66 43.30
C PRO A 653 20.39 8.87 43.00
N ASP A 654 20.06 9.96 42.32
CA ASP A 654 18.72 10.17 41.74
C ASP A 654 18.59 9.49 40.38
N LEU A 655 19.72 9.24 39.68
CA LEU A 655 19.79 8.54 38.41
C LEU A 655 21.02 7.61 38.36
N VAL A 656 20.84 6.44 37.75
CA VAL A 656 21.93 5.52 37.37
C VAL A 656 21.99 5.36 35.86
N LEU A 657 23.10 5.75 35.24
CA LEU A 657 23.37 5.46 33.84
C LEU A 657 23.85 4.01 33.69
N LEU A 658 23.24 3.25 32.80
CA LEU A 658 23.62 1.92 32.39
C LEU A 658 24.31 1.96 31.01
N TYR A 659 25.61 1.96 30.97
CA TYR A 659 26.40 1.95 29.72
C TYR A 659 27.12 0.59 29.60
N THR A 660 26.33 -0.46 29.40
CA THR A 660 26.77 -1.86 29.49
C THR A 660 25.95 -2.76 28.58
N TYR A 661 26.32 -4.06 28.55
CA TYR A 661 25.58 -5.10 27.80
C TYR A 661 24.32 -5.57 28.55
N VAL A 662 23.48 -6.30 27.85
CA VAL A 662 22.14 -6.68 28.32
C VAL A 662 22.18 -7.53 29.57
N LYS A 663 23.07 -8.54 29.65
CA LYS A 663 23.10 -9.47 30.81
C LYS A 663 23.56 -8.79 32.10
N PRO A 664 24.68 -8.03 32.16
CA PRO A 664 25.06 -7.29 33.36
C PRO A 664 24.01 -6.24 33.77
N ALA A 665 23.36 -5.55 32.82
CA ALA A 665 22.29 -4.63 33.13
C ALA A 665 21.07 -5.36 33.75
N ALA A 666 20.69 -6.49 33.20
CA ALA A 666 19.61 -7.31 33.74
C ALA A 666 19.88 -7.81 35.17
N ASP A 667 21.09 -8.28 35.43
CA ASP A 667 21.50 -8.76 36.76
C ASP A 667 21.48 -7.65 37.80
N LEU A 668 21.99 -6.46 37.45
CA LEU A 668 21.94 -5.27 38.30
C LEU A 668 20.48 -4.83 38.58
N LEU A 669 19.62 -4.76 37.53
CA LEU A 669 18.24 -4.38 37.70
C LEU A 669 17.43 -5.36 38.55
N LEU A 670 17.67 -6.68 38.43
CA LEU A 670 17.08 -7.71 39.29
C LEU A 670 17.50 -7.55 40.75
N ALA A 671 18.80 -7.35 40.99
CA ALA A 671 19.31 -7.15 42.33
C ALA A 671 18.80 -5.83 42.95
N ALA A 672 18.75 -4.76 42.20
CA ALA A 672 18.19 -3.47 42.62
C ALA A 672 16.70 -3.56 42.98
N ASN A 673 15.92 -4.26 42.17
CA ASN A 673 14.49 -4.49 42.44
C ASN A 673 14.31 -5.34 43.72
N ALA A 674 15.13 -6.36 43.97
CA ALA A 674 15.10 -7.16 45.19
C ALA A 674 15.50 -6.34 46.42
N ALA A 675 16.46 -5.44 46.30
CA ALA A 675 16.90 -4.52 47.34
C ALA A 675 16.02 -3.28 47.52
N GLN A 676 14.95 -3.11 46.74
CA GLN A 676 14.09 -1.93 46.69
C GLN A 676 14.86 -0.62 46.39
N PHE A 677 15.95 -0.71 45.67
CA PHE A 677 16.73 0.43 45.20
C PHE A 677 16.20 0.90 43.86
N ASN A 678 15.53 2.04 43.85
CA ASN A 678 14.73 2.53 42.71
C ASN A 678 15.12 3.97 42.28
N PRO A 679 16.34 4.22 41.82
CA PRO A 679 16.68 5.48 41.14
C PRO A 679 15.99 5.56 39.76
N ASP A 680 16.05 6.71 39.10
CA ASP A 680 15.81 6.73 37.68
C ASP A 680 16.90 5.92 36.94
N TRP A 681 16.48 5.06 36.01
CA TRP A 681 17.38 4.25 35.19
C TRP A 681 17.46 4.81 33.79
N LEU A 682 18.68 5.04 33.29
CA LEU A 682 18.92 5.55 31.93
C LEU A 682 19.96 4.67 31.24
N GLY A 683 19.69 4.20 30.02
CA GLY A 683 20.55 3.23 29.35
C GLY A 683 20.89 3.57 27.91
N SER A 684 21.96 2.95 27.40
CA SER A 684 22.34 2.96 25.99
C SER A 684 21.34 2.17 25.14
N TYR A 685 21.31 2.45 23.81
CA TYR A 685 20.47 1.74 22.83
C TYR A 685 20.71 0.22 22.82
N VAL A 686 21.86 -0.23 23.29
CA VAL A 686 22.17 -1.67 23.42
C VAL A 686 21.14 -2.38 24.29
N LEU A 687 20.57 -1.66 25.28
CA LEU A 687 19.55 -2.22 26.19
C LEU A 687 18.13 -2.15 25.64
N SER A 688 17.89 -1.48 24.49
CA SER A 688 16.53 -1.26 23.97
C SER A 688 15.94 -2.44 23.19
N GLY A 689 16.51 -3.62 23.30
CA GLY A 689 16.00 -4.87 22.75
C GLY A 689 14.93 -5.55 23.62
N PRO A 690 14.16 -6.51 23.07
CA PRO A 690 13.21 -7.31 23.85
C PRO A 690 13.87 -8.31 24.80
N ASP A 691 15.09 -8.66 24.56
CA ASP A 691 15.94 -9.58 25.32
C ASP A 691 16.16 -9.09 26.76
N LEU A 692 16.25 -7.80 26.99
CA LEU A 692 16.33 -7.26 28.35
C LEU A 692 15.14 -7.70 29.23
N PHE A 693 13.92 -7.70 28.66
CA PHE A 693 12.74 -8.16 29.39
C PHE A 693 12.76 -9.67 29.67
N GLN A 694 13.38 -10.46 28.78
CA GLN A 694 13.55 -11.91 28.99
C GLN A 694 14.48 -12.20 30.14
N PHE A 695 15.57 -11.42 30.29
CA PHE A 695 16.56 -11.64 31.37
C PHE A 695 16.17 -10.99 32.70
N ALA A 696 15.64 -9.76 32.68
CA ALA A 696 15.35 -9.00 33.91
C ALA A 696 13.85 -9.03 34.31
N GLY A 697 12.96 -9.48 33.46
CA GLY A 697 11.53 -9.46 33.70
C GLY A 697 10.91 -8.05 33.64
N THR A 698 9.58 -7.99 33.68
CA THR A 698 8.84 -6.73 33.53
C THR A 698 8.89 -5.83 34.77
N ALA A 699 9.04 -6.40 35.96
CA ALA A 699 9.05 -5.63 37.21
C ALA A 699 10.36 -4.84 37.37
N ALA A 700 11.50 -5.50 37.18
CA ALA A 700 12.81 -4.88 37.35
C ALA A 700 13.16 -3.86 36.25
N THR A 701 12.56 -4.00 35.08
CA THR A 701 12.77 -3.06 33.96
C THR A 701 11.76 -1.91 33.92
N HIS A 702 10.73 -1.92 34.77
CA HIS A 702 9.68 -0.90 34.73
C HIS A 702 10.22 0.51 34.97
N GLY A 703 9.96 1.40 34.03
CA GLY A 703 10.40 2.80 34.11
C GLY A 703 11.79 3.08 33.55
N LEU A 704 12.60 2.05 33.26
CA LEU A 704 13.92 2.22 32.62
C LEU A 704 13.73 2.98 31.28
N ARG A 705 14.58 3.96 31.07
CA ARG A 705 14.70 4.68 29.81
C ARG A 705 15.95 4.24 29.08
N ALA A 706 15.87 4.07 27.76
CA ALA A 706 17.03 3.78 26.94
C ALA A 706 16.92 4.52 25.60
N THR A 707 18.06 4.91 25.07
CA THR A 707 18.12 5.39 23.68
C THR A 707 17.77 4.26 22.72
N SER A 708 17.28 4.61 21.56
CA SER A 708 17.01 3.69 20.47
C SER A 708 17.12 4.40 19.13
N TYR A 709 17.28 3.65 18.07
CA TYR A 709 17.25 4.24 16.75
C TYR A 709 15.89 4.81 16.45
N PRO A 710 15.83 6.00 15.82
CA PRO A 710 14.58 6.64 15.50
C PRO A 710 13.78 5.76 14.55
N ALA A 711 12.73 5.13 15.04
CA ALA A 711 11.76 4.49 14.17
C ALA A 711 10.81 5.55 13.62
N GLY A 712 10.48 5.51 12.35
CA GLY A 712 9.39 6.28 11.77
C GLY A 712 8.06 6.00 12.49
N PRO A 713 7.04 6.84 12.32
CA PRO A 713 5.70 6.54 12.82
C PRO A 713 5.25 5.14 12.36
N ARG A 714 4.49 4.41 13.20
CA ARG A 714 4.05 3.04 12.85
C ARG A 714 3.29 2.95 11.52
N HIS A 715 2.64 4.02 11.09
CA HIS A 715 1.96 4.14 9.80
C HIS A 715 2.89 4.52 8.65
N HIS A 716 4.16 4.84 8.91
CA HIS A 716 5.14 5.11 7.86
C HIS A 716 5.40 3.85 7.02
N ARG A 717 5.43 3.99 5.69
CA ARG A 717 5.55 2.87 4.73
C ARG A 717 6.72 1.94 5.06
N GLY A 718 7.92 2.47 5.26
CA GLY A 718 9.13 1.69 5.54
C GLY A 718 9.03 0.88 6.84
N GLU A 719 8.49 1.47 7.90
CA GLU A 719 8.29 0.79 9.18
C GLU A 719 7.27 -0.36 9.07
N ARG A 720 6.18 -0.15 8.33
CA ARG A 720 5.19 -1.22 8.07
C ARG A 720 5.78 -2.37 7.26
N LEU A 721 6.55 -2.06 6.21
CA LEU A 721 7.21 -3.08 5.38
C LEU A 721 8.23 -3.90 6.18
N PHE A 722 9.07 -3.24 6.97
CA PHE A 722 10.01 -3.91 7.85
C PHE A 722 9.30 -4.88 8.81
N ARG A 723 8.30 -4.40 9.55
CA ARG A 723 7.53 -5.24 10.49
C ARG A 723 6.86 -6.41 9.80
N LYS A 724 6.24 -6.18 8.66
CA LYS A 724 5.55 -7.22 7.89
C LYS A 724 6.50 -8.31 7.40
N ARG A 725 7.70 -7.93 6.92
CA ARG A 725 8.73 -8.89 6.49
C ARG A 725 9.25 -9.71 7.65
N MET A 726 9.51 -9.07 8.80
CA MET A 726 9.95 -9.76 10.01
C MET A 726 8.89 -10.73 10.54
N ALA A 727 7.63 -10.31 10.57
CA ALA A 727 6.51 -11.16 10.98
C ALA A 727 6.32 -12.34 10.01
N HIS A 728 6.36 -12.08 8.70
CA HIS A 728 6.18 -13.13 7.68
C HIS A 728 7.28 -14.20 7.74
N LYS A 729 8.54 -13.78 7.85
CA LYS A 729 9.67 -14.70 7.78
C LYS A 729 9.99 -15.37 9.12
N TYR A 730 9.86 -14.65 10.23
CA TYR A 730 10.33 -15.09 11.55
C TYR A 730 9.24 -15.16 12.63
N GLY A 731 7.99 -14.81 12.31
CA GLY A 731 6.91 -14.69 13.28
C GLY A 731 7.11 -13.52 14.27
N ASP A 732 8.01 -12.57 13.97
CA ASP A 732 8.34 -11.45 14.85
C ASP A 732 7.46 -10.23 14.51
N GLU A 733 6.37 -10.06 15.25
CA GLU A 733 5.44 -8.94 15.09
C GLU A 733 5.96 -7.61 15.69
N SER A 734 7.00 -7.67 16.50
CA SER A 734 7.57 -6.51 17.20
C SER A 734 9.10 -6.51 17.15
N PRO A 735 9.72 -6.46 15.96
CA PRO A 735 11.16 -6.53 15.82
C PRO A 735 11.85 -5.37 16.55
N GLY A 736 12.93 -5.73 17.24
CA GLY A 736 13.69 -4.82 18.08
C GLY A 736 14.66 -3.90 17.32
N THR A 737 15.44 -3.14 18.11
CA THR A 737 16.42 -2.18 17.61
C THR A 737 17.48 -2.84 16.72
N HIS A 738 18.04 -3.97 17.12
CA HIS A 738 19.11 -4.66 16.38
C HIS A 738 18.63 -5.23 15.05
N SER A 739 17.42 -5.79 14.98
CA SER A 739 16.81 -6.21 13.71
C SER A 739 16.61 -5.02 12.76
N ARG A 740 16.20 -3.86 13.29
CA ARG A 740 16.02 -2.63 12.50
C ARG A 740 17.34 -2.13 11.91
N ILE A 741 18.40 -2.12 12.70
CA ILE A 741 19.74 -1.70 12.22
C ILE A 741 20.25 -2.66 11.16
N GLY A 742 20.16 -3.97 11.40
CA GLY A 742 20.55 -4.96 10.40
C GLY A 742 19.80 -4.78 9.09
N TYR A 743 18.49 -4.57 9.16
CA TYR A 743 17.66 -4.31 7.98
C TYR A 743 18.07 -3.02 7.24
N ALA A 744 18.28 -1.92 7.98
CA ALA A 744 18.71 -0.64 7.42
C ALA A 744 20.12 -0.70 6.80
N ALA A 745 21.05 -1.41 7.43
CA ALA A 745 22.40 -1.64 6.90
C ALA A 745 22.34 -2.41 5.57
N ALA A 746 21.49 -3.43 5.48
CA ALA A 746 21.28 -4.15 4.23
C ALA A 746 20.63 -3.28 3.15
N GLN A 747 19.69 -2.40 3.52
CA GLN A 747 19.14 -1.42 2.56
C GLN A 747 20.21 -0.48 2.04
N LEU A 748 21.08 0.01 2.92
CA LEU A 748 22.19 0.91 2.56
C LEU A 748 23.17 0.21 1.60
N ALA A 749 23.54 -1.03 1.89
CA ALA A 749 24.41 -1.82 1.02
C ALA A 749 23.77 -2.06 -0.38
N VAL A 750 22.49 -2.43 -0.41
CA VAL A 750 21.75 -2.62 -1.66
C VAL A 750 21.67 -1.33 -2.47
N GLU A 751 21.44 -0.20 -1.82
CA GLU A 751 21.41 1.11 -2.49
C GLU A 751 22.77 1.49 -3.08
N GLY A 752 23.85 1.31 -2.31
CA GLY A 752 25.21 1.53 -2.81
C GLY A 752 25.55 0.66 -4.01
N LEU A 753 25.20 -0.63 -3.96
CA LEU A 753 25.39 -1.57 -5.08
C LEU A 753 24.59 -1.15 -6.32
N LYS A 754 23.33 -0.70 -6.15
CA LYS A 754 22.52 -0.19 -7.26
C LYS A 754 23.12 1.04 -7.92
N ARG A 755 23.59 2.00 -7.13
CA ARG A 755 24.19 3.25 -7.63
C ARG A 755 25.55 3.04 -8.27
N ALA A 756 26.32 2.05 -7.81
CA ALA A 756 27.61 1.70 -8.40
C ALA A 756 27.51 1.15 -9.83
N GLY A 757 26.32 0.75 -10.28
CA GLY A 757 26.06 0.28 -11.63
C GLY A 757 26.46 -1.19 -11.86
N PRO A 758 26.24 -1.71 -13.08
CA PRO A 758 26.45 -3.14 -13.39
C PRO A 758 27.92 -3.58 -13.40
N ASP A 759 28.85 -2.67 -13.64
CA ASP A 759 30.29 -2.94 -13.63
C ASP A 759 30.88 -2.69 -12.22
N LEU A 760 30.39 -3.49 -11.26
CA LEU A 760 30.70 -3.34 -9.84
C LEU A 760 32.21 -3.47 -9.57
N THR A 761 32.76 -2.43 -8.95
CA THR A 761 34.08 -2.43 -8.33
C THR A 761 33.98 -1.91 -6.91
N ARG A 762 34.90 -2.30 -6.01
CA ARG A 762 34.92 -1.78 -4.64
C ARG A 762 35.05 -0.26 -4.60
N GLU A 763 35.87 0.30 -5.49
CA GLU A 763 36.03 1.76 -5.62
C GLU A 763 34.73 2.42 -6.10
N GLY A 764 34.07 1.91 -7.13
CA GLY A 764 32.79 2.44 -7.60
C GLY A 764 31.68 2.33 -6.54
N PHE A 765 31.71 1.28 -5.72
CA PHE A 765 30.79 1.12 -4.60
C PHE A 765 31.01 2.16 -3.49
N ILE A 766 32.27 2.42 -3.14
CA ILE A 766 32.65 3.48 -2.20
C ILE A 766 32.17 4.84 -2.70
N GLN A 767 32.47 5.18 -3.97
CA GLN A 767 32.03 6.43 -4.59
C GLN A 767 30.51 6.57 -4.63
N ALA A 768 29.80 5.46 -4.89
CA ALA A 768 28.33 5.43 -4.88
C ALA A 768 27.75 5.73 -3.49
N LEU A 769 28.40 5.24 -2.43
CA LEU A 769 28.03 5.57 -1.05
C LEU A 769 28.38 7.02 -0.68
N GLU A 770 29.58 7.51 -1.07
CA GLU A 770 30.01 8.90 -0.88
C GLU A 770 29.08 9.92 -1.57
N GLY A 771 28.34 9.49 -2.60
CA GLY A 771 27.33 10.32 -3.30
C GLY A 771 25.92 10.21 -2.74
N LEU A 772 25.72 9.66 -1.54
CA LEU A 772 24.40 9.60 -0.91
C LEU A 772 24.05 10.92 -0.23
N GLU A 773 22.94 11.53 -0.66
CA GLU A 773 22.35 12.73 -0.05
C GLU A 773 20.93 12.41 0.43
N ASP A 774 20.59 12.85 1.64
CA ASP A 774 19.27 12.73 2.25
C ASP A 774 18.60 11.32 2.13
N TRP A 775 19.43 10.27 2.15
CA TRP A 775 18.92 8.92 2.01
C TRP A 775 18.25 8.43 3.31
N THR A 776 17.06 7.86 3.21
CA THR A 776 16.29 7.37 4.35
C THR A 776 16.11 5.85 4.36
N GLY A 777 16.25 5.20 3.22
CA GLY A 777 15.81 3.80 3.05
C GLY A 777 14.34 3.55 3.44
N GLY A 778 13.60 4.60 3.77
CA GLY A 778 12.21 4.55 4.25
C GLY A 778 12.05 4.09 5.71
N LEU A 779 13.14 3.82 6.43
CA LEU A 779 13.11 3.30 7.81
C LEU A 779 13.78 4.22 8.83
N LEU A 780 14.82 4.93 8.41
CA LEU A 780 15.64 5.81 9.26
C LEU A 780 15.43 7.28 8.88
N PRO A 781 15.82 8.23 9.75
CA PRO A 781 16.01 9.63 9.36
C PRO A 781 17.00 9.76 8.20
N PRO A 782 16.94 10.89 7.46
CA PRO A 782 17.88 11.13 6.37
C PRO A 782 19.34 11.07 6.82
N ILE A 783 20.16 10.37 6.04
CA ILE A 783 21.62 10.36 6.16
C ILE A 783 22.26 10.70 4.82
N GLY A 784 23.48 11.19 4.84
CA GLY A 784 24.30 11.42 3.66
C GLY A 784 25.75 11.14 3.96
N TYR A 785 26.52 10.78 2.94
CA TYR A 785 27.95 10.63 3.01
C TYR A 785 28.63 11.50 1.95
N SER A 786 29.86 11.86 2.19
CA SER A 786 30.70 12.58 1.24
C SER A 786 32.13 12.03 1.28
N ALA A 787 32.96 12.39 0.33
CA ALA A 787 34.37 12.00 0.33
C ALA A 787 35.15 12.44 1.59
N THR A 788 34.57 13.30 2.43
CA THR A 788 35.21 13.82 3.67
C THR A 788 34.44 13.48 4.93
N ASP A 789 33.26 12.90 4.82
CA ASP A 789 32.41 12.55 5.98
C ASP A 789 31.60 11.26 5.74
N HIS A 790 31.91 10.23 6.52
CA HIS A 790 31.21 8.94 6.51
C HIS A 790 30.42 8.68 7.79
N ARG A 791 30.05 9.75 8.52
CA ARG A 791 29.19 9.66 9.70
C ARG A 791 27.74 9.47 9.26
N GLY A 792 27.05 8.54 9.90
CA GLY A 792 25.65 8.25 9.66
C GLY A 792 24.70 9.11 10.50
N LEU A 793 23.85 8.45 11.27
CA LEU A 793 22.87 9.11 12.14
C LEU A 793 23.54 9.93 13.24
N THR A 794 23.00 11.11 13.52
CA THR A 794 23.42 12.01 14.61
C THR A 794 22.31 12.23 15.64
N ALA A 795 21.23 11.45 15.56
CA ALA A 795 20.05 11.57 16.42
C ALA A 795 19.58 10.20 16.89
N LEU A 796 19.01 10.15 18.08
CA LEU A 796 18.41 8.96 18.69
C LEU A 796 16.99 9.28 19.19
N ALA A 797 16.18 8.26 19.44
CA ALA A 797 14.92 8.38 20.12
C ALA A 797 15.05 7.92 21.57
N MET A 798 14.24 8.45 22.48
CA MET A 798 14.16 7.93 23.85
C MET A 798 12.97 6.99 23.97
N MET A 799 13.22 5.80 24.51
CA MET A 799 12.24 4.77 24.80
C MET A 799 12.10 4.60 26.31
N ARG A 800 10.94 4.19 26.75
CA ARG A 800 10.67 3.86 28.15
C ARG A 800 10.08 2.47 28.26
N ALA A 801 10.58 1.69 29.17
CA ALA A 801 10.11 0.33 29.45
C ALA A 801 8.84 0.38 30.31
N LEU A 802 7.70 0.00 29.76
CA LEU A 802 6.41 -0.05 30.45
C LEU A 802 5.71 -1.38 30.12
N HIS A 803 5.29 -2.09 31.15
CA HIS A 803 4.54 -3.37 31.01
C HIS A 803 5.21 -4.39 30.07
N GLY A 804 6.54 -4.52 30.15
CA GLY A 804 7.30 -5.46 29.32
C GLY A 804 7.43 -5.06 27.84
N ARG A 805 7.24 -3.78 27.53
CA ARG A 805 7.37 -3.24 26.17
C ARG A 805 8.12 -1.93 26.16
N TRP A 806 8.87 -1.68 25.11
CA TRP A 806 9.46 -0.39 24.84
C TRP A 806 8.42 0.55 24.21
N ILE A 807 8.14 1.68 24.84
CA ILE A 807 7.23 2.73 24.38
C ILE A 807 8.07 3.97 24.12
N ARG A 808 7.86 4.63 22.99
CA ARG A 808 8.55 5.89 22.67
C ARG A 808 8.09 6.97 23.65
N GLU A 809 9.02 7.50 24.42
CA GLU A 809 8.80 8.62 25.35
C GLU A 809 9.06 9.95 24.65
N LYS A 810 10.17 10.05 23.89
CA LYS A 810 10.50 11.25 23.12
C LYS A 810 10.99 10.88 21.72
N GLY A 811 10.70 11.72 20.74
CA GLY A 811 11.08 11.55 19.35
C GLY A 811 12.58 11.72 19.13
N LEU A 812 12.98 12.46 18.08
CA LEU A 812 14.39 12.70 17.79
C LEU A 812 15.03 13.57 18.87
N LEU A 813 16.02 12.98 19.57
CA LEU A 813 16.99 13.71 20.38
C LEU A 813 18.11 14.14 19.44
N LYS A 814 18.42 15.43 19.43
CA LYS A 814 19.55 16.01 18.68
C LYS A 814 20.43 16.79 19.65
N LEU A 815 21.71 16.80 19.41
CA LEU A 815 22.62 17.68 20.14
C LEU A 815 22.18 19.12 19.96
N LYS A 816 22.25 19.91 21.04
CA LYS A 816 22.04 21.35 20.99
C LYS A 816 23.15 21.96 20.15
N GLU A 817 22.79 22.83 19.24
CA GLU A 817 23.78 23.67 18.55
C GLU A 817 24.48 24.56 19.61
N THR A 818 25.76 24.43 19.72
CA THR A 818 26.62 25.19 20.67
C THR A 818 26.88 26.60 20.14
#